data_bc3f37358c718f735f91c2b993ac05d2
#
_entry.id   bc3f37358c718f735f91c2b993ac05d2
#
_cell.length_a   1.000
_cell.length_b   1.000
_cell.length_c   1.000
_cell.angle_alpha   90.00
_cell.angle_beta   90.00
_cell.angle_gamma   90.00
#
_symmetry.space_group_name_H-M   'P 1'
#
loop_
_entity.id
_entity.type
_entity.pdbx_description
1 polymer ?
#
loop_
_entity_poly.entity_id
_entity_poly.type
_entity_poly.pdbx_seq_one_letter_code
_entity_poly.pdbx_strand_id
1 'polypeptide(L)'
;MKSITNNHLITQTIMDKDPYKVKKLLSTKNDTFTYYSLAELEKQGYNISKLPFSIRILLENVLRNYDNFAITKESIETLLKWTPVASDKDIPFKPARVLMQDFTGVPAVVDIASLRAEAARQGKNAEEINPLIPVDLVIDHSVQVDYFGTEYALKRNMEEEYKRNNERYSFLKWAQKSFNNFSVVPPGMGICHQVNLEYLSKGVIERNGEVFPDTLVGTDSHTPMVNGIGVVAWGVGGIEAEAAILGQPLYFIMPEVIGLKLVGNLPLGCTATDLVLTIAQLLRKYGVVGKFVEVFGTGLDNLSVPDRATIGNMSPEFGSTITYFPIDHKTLEYMEQSNRSKNQISLVEDYCKANMLWRENEENINYTDTITLDISTIEPTVAGPKRPQDKILLKDFKGRFIELMDENYGRTYQEKSVKQLSNWYAEGGGQPFEKQETLRPESKVGTETDENFLKKVWITLGQEKFELSDGAVAIAAITSCTNTSNPYVMIGAGLVARKARKHGLDIRPWVKPSLAPGSKVVTDYLEKADLMDDFEALQFHLVGYGCTSCIGNSGPLPPYISKAVDDYDLVVASVLSGNRNFEARIHPQVKMNFLMSPMLVVAYALAGRVDIDLINEPLNYDPNQQPVYLKDIWPTNDEITEIMREVLTPADFESSYCDIFEGNEIWQNLEIPQDKLYHWSEDSTYVKEVPFFKDLSTLPEAISNITDARALLVLGDSITTDHISPAGQFSENSAAGQYLMSKGVEKKD
;
A
#
# COMPACT_ATOMS: atom_id res chain seq x y z
N MET A 1 -29.52 -33.49 -61.18
CA MET A 1 -29.01 -33.62 -59.83
C MET A 1 -28.97 -32.24 -59.20
N LYS A 2 -29.89 -32.00 -58.25
CA LYS A 2 -30.09 -30.68 -57.64
C LYS A 2 -29.08 -30.43 -56.55
N SER A 3 -28.30 -29.35 -56.63
CA SER A 3 -27.47 -28.85 -55.56
C SER A 3 -28.33 -28.15 -54.52
N ILE A 4 -28.33 -28.64 -53.30
CA ILE A 4 -28.95 -27.99 -52.14
C ILE A 4 -27.90 -27.05 -51.54
N THR A 5 -28.06 -25.78 -51.82
CA THR A 5 -27.36 -24.70 -51.09
C THR A 5 -28.12 -24.37 -49.85
N ASN A 6 -27.63 -24.83 -48.68
CA ASN A 6 -28.14 -24.39 -47.37
C ASN A 6 -27.48 -23.04 -47.04
N ASN A 7 -28.19 -21.96 -47.35
CA ASN A 7 -27.94 -20.65 -46.79
C ASN A 7 -28.62 -20.62 -45.40
N HIS A 8 -27.85 -20.94 -44.35
CA HIS A 8 -28.23 -20.50 -43.01
C HIS A 8 -27.87 -19.01 -42.89
N LEU A 9 -28.83 -18.18 -43.17
CA LEU A 9 -28.87 -16.80 -42.71
C LEU A 9 -28.93 -16.84 -41.18
N ILE A 10 -27.77 -16.65 -40.54
CA ILE A 10 -27.69 -16.22 -39.14
C ILE A 10 -28.24 -14.78 -39.14
N THR A 11 -29.52 -14.63 -38.88
CA THR A 11 -30.10 -13.35 -38.47
C THR A 11 -29.43 -13.01 -37.14
N GLN A 12 -28.36 -12.19 -37.18
CA GLN A 12 -27.91 -11.45 -36.00
C GLN A 12 -29.11 -10.58 -35.57
N THR A 13 -29.89 -11.07 -34.62
CA THR A 13 -30.80 -10.22 -33.85
C THR A 13 -29.90 -9.20 -33.20
N ILE A 14 -30.02 -7.92 -33.57
CA ILE A 14 -29.32 -6.81 -32.89
C ILE A 14 -29.84 -6.88 -31.46
N MET A 15 -28.97 -7.36 -30.58
CA MET A 15 -29.29 -7.53 -29.16
C MET A 15 -29.48 -6.13 -28.57
N ASP A 16 -30.65 -5.90 -27.94
CA ASP A 16 -30.88 -4.67 -27.20
C ASP A 16 -29.92 -4.64 -26.00
N LYS A 17 -28.87 -3.83 -26.10
CA LYS A 17 -27.85 -3.67 -25.05
C LYS A 17 -28.31 -2.85 -23.85
N ASP A 18 -29.56 -2.37 -23.84
CA ASP A 18 -30.14 -1.57 -22.78
C ASP A 18 -31.56 -2.10 -22.41
N PRO A 19 -31.63 -3.24 -21.70
CA PRO A 19 -32.90 -3.90 -21.40
C PRO A 19 -33.81 -3.08 -20.46
N TYR A 20 -33.26 -2.05 -19.78
CA TYR A 20 -34.01 -1.15 -18.90
C TYR A 20 -34.25 0.23 -19.50
N LYS A 21 -33.74 0.52 -20.70
CA LYS A 21 -33.88 1.80 -21.41
C LYS A 21 -33.38 2.99 -20.60
N VAL A 22 -32.23 2.80 -19.95
CA VAL A 22 -31.60 3.79 -19.06
C VAL A 22 -30.45 4.55 -19.70
N LYS A 23 -30.10 4.25 -20.97
CA LYS A 23 -29.05 4.99 -21.67
C LYS A 23 -29.54 6.40 -21.98
N LYS A 24 -28.82 7.42 -21.56
CA LYS A 24 -29.14 8.86 -21.62
C LYS A 24 -27.96 9.66 -22.12
N LEU A 25 -28.24 10.93 -22.42
CA LEU A 25 -27.23 11.92 -22.73
C LEU A 25 -26.93 12.76 -21.47
N LEU A 26 -25.65 12.92 -21.16
CA LEU A 26 -25.12 13.85 -20.18
C LEU A 26 -24.55 15.04 -20.94
N SER A 27 -25.14 16.21 -20.75
CA SER A 27 -24.60 17.47 -21.28
C SER A 27 -23.75 18.14 -20.20
N THR A 28 -22.47 18.24 -20.41
CA THR A 28 -21.54 19.05 -19.63
C THR A 28 -21.42 20.44 -20.27
N LYS A 29 -20.61 21.31 -19.68
CA LYS A 29 -20.40 22.66 -20.21
C LYS A 29 -19.84 22.68 -21.65
N ASN A 30 -19.00 21.68 -21.99
CA ASN A 30 -18.25 21.68 -23.25
C ASN A 30 -18.66 20.54 -24.20
N ASP A 31 -19.16 19.43 -23.68
CA ASP A 31 -19.35 18.18 -24.42
C ASP A 31 -20.68 17.49 -24.04
N THR A 32 -21.08 16.54 -24.85
CA THR A 32 -22.24 15.66 -24.59
C THR A 32 -21.80 14.22 -24.70
N PHE A 33 -22.09 13.43 -23.65
CA PHE A 33 -21.71 12.03 -23.54
C PHE A 33 -22.93 11.16 -23.37
N THR A 34 -22.81 9.87 -23.65
CA THR A 34 -23.79 8.87 -23.27
C THR A 34 -23.41 8.25 -21.92
N TYR A 35 -24.40 7.86 -21.13
CA TYR A 35 -24.22 7.14 -19.87
C TYR A 35 -25.43 6.28 -19.51
N TYR A 36 -25.26 5.32 -18.61
CA TYR A 36 -26.34 4.49 -18.07
C TYR A 36 -26.85 5.10 -16.78
N SER A 37 -28.07 5.65 -16.82
CA SER A 37 -28.63 6.49 -15.76
C SER A 37 -29.31 5.67 -14.67
N LEU A 38 -28.73 5.69 -13.46
CA LEU A 38 -29.36 5.14 -12.25
C LEU A 38 -30.62 5.93 -11.85
N ALA A 39 -30.63 7.24 -12.11
CA ALA A 39 -31.78 8.10 -11.86
C ALA A 39 -33.02 7.71 -12.69
N GLU A 40 -32.83 7.12 -13.88
CA GLU A 40 -33.95 6.59 -14.65
C GLU A 40 -34.55 5.31 -14.03
N LEU A 41 -33.72 4.48 -13.38
CA LEU A 41 -34.21 3.34 -12.60
C LEU A 41 -35.03 3.80 -11.39
N GLU A 42 -34.59 4.84 -10.69
CA GLU A 42 -35.34 5.44 -9.58
C GLU A 42 -36.75 5.90 -10.07
N LYS A 43 -36.82 6.56 -11.24
CA LYS A 43 -38.10 6.97 -11.86
C LYS A 43 -38.98 5.79 -12.28
N GLN A 44 -38.40 4.65 -12.59
CA GLN A 44 -39.10 3.42 -12.90
C GLN A 44 -39.63 2.69 -11.65
N GLY A 45 -39.33 3.20 -10.44
CA GLY A 45 -39.82 2.69 -9.17
C GLY A 45 -38.86 1.78 -8.41
N TYR A 46 -37.57 1.71 -8.84
CA TYR A 46 -36.54 1.03 -8.07
C TYR A 46 -36.01 1.98 -6.99
N ASN A 47 -35.67 1.44 -5.81
CA ASN A 47 -35.19 2.27 -4.66
C ASN A 47 -33.68 2.48 -4.71
N ILE A 48 -33.17 3.11 -5.77
CA ILE A 48 -31.72 3.31 -5.96
C ILE A 48 -31.13 4.20 -4.86
N SER A 49 -31.87 5.24 -4.44
CA SER A 49 -31.46 6.17 -3.38
C SER A 49 -31.19 5.50 -2.01
N LYS A 50 -31.71 4.30 -1.80
CA LYS A 50 -31.45 3.51 -0.58
C LYS A 50 -30.27 2.56 -0.67
N LEU A 51 -29.74 2.34 -1.86
CA LEU A 51 -28.57 1.48 -2.04
C LEU A 51 -27.28 2.20 -1.58
N PRO A 52 -26.32 1.50 -0.99
CA PRO A 52 -24.98 2.03 -0.78
C PRO A 52 -24.36 2.53 -2.10
N PHE A 53 -23.52 3.55 -2.04
CA PHE A 53 -22.87 4.09 -3.25
C PHE A 53 -22.03 3.04 -3.99
N SER A 54 -21.33 2.19 -3.25
CA SER A 54 -20.59 1.07 -3.84
C SER A 54 -21.48 0.11 -4.63
N ILE A 55 -22.68 -0.20 -4.13
CA ILE A 55 -23.66 -1.04 -4.84
C ILE A 55 -24.23 -0.33 -6.07
N ARG A 56 -24.44 1.01 -6.01
CA ARG A 56 -24.84 1.81 -7.19
C ARG A 56 -23.82 1.72 -8.30
N ILE A 57 -22.50 1.77 -7.96
CA ILE A 57 -21.41 1.64 -8.93
C ILE A 57 -21.39 0.23 -9.55
N LEU A 58 -21.58 -0.82 -8.74
CA LEU A 58 -21.69 -2.18 -9.26
C LEU A 58 -22.91 -2.34 -10.17
N LEU A 59 -24.05 -1.72 -9.84
CA LEU A 59 -25.25 -1.73 -10.67
C LEU A 59 -25.02 -1.03 -12.01
N GLU A 60 -24.38 0.15 -12.02
CA GLU A 60 -23.98 0.81 -13.26
C GLU A 60 -23.09 -0.10 -14.11
N ASN A 61 -22.12 -0.76 -13.47
CA ASN A 61 -21.19 -1.65 -14.15
C ASN A 61 -21.88 -2.79 -14.90
N VAL A 62 -22.85 -3.49 -14.28
CA VAL A 62 -23.58 -4.58 -14.94
C VAL A 62 -24.56 -4.07 -15.98
N LEU A 63 -25.17 -2.89 -15.81
CA LEU A 63 -26.03 -2.26 -16.82
C LEU A 63 -25.26 -1.95 -18.11
N ARG A 64 -24.11 -1.31 -17.97
CA ARG A 64 -23.25 -0.91 -19.08
C ARG A 64 -22.65 -2.09 -19.83
N ASN A 65 -22.25 -3.14 -19.09
CA ASN A 65 -21.59 -4.31 -19.65
C ASN A 65 -22.56 -5.46 -19.96
N TYR A 66 -23.87 -5.22 -19.96
CA TYR A 66 -24.88 -6.24 -20.27
C TYR A 66 -24.63 -6.85 -21.67
N ASP A 67 -24.50 -8.16 -21.74
CA ASP A 67 -24.26 -8.92 -22.97
C ASP A 67 -25.18 -10.14 -23.12
N ASN A 68 -26.06 -10.38 -22.13
CA ASN A 68 -26.99 -11.52 -22.04
C ASN A 68 -26.29 -12.90 -22.14
N PHE A 69 -25.00 -12.94 -21.82
CA PHE A 69 -24.18 -14.15 -21.81
C PHE A 69 -23.43 -14.28 -20.48
N ALA A 70 -22.40 -13.46 -20.29
CA ALA A 70 -21.64 -13.40 -19.05
C ALA A 70 -22.29 -12.45 -18.01
N ILE A 71 -22.88 -11.36 -18.48
CA ILE A 71 -23.64 -10.41 -17.67
C ILE A 71 -25.11 -10.45 -18.13
N THR A 72 -25.94 -11.09 -17.33
CA THR A 72 -27.33 -11.38 -17.67
C THR A 72 -28.30 -10.38 -17.03
N LYS A 73 -29.56 -10.44 -17.44
CA LYS A 73 -30.62 -9.68 -16.78
C LYS A 73 -30.77 -10.05 -15.30
N GLU A 74 -30.53 -11.33 -14.95
CA GLU A 74 -30.55 -11.78 -13.56
C GLU A 74 -29.46 -11.10 -12.70
N SER A 75 -28.27 -10.88 -13.27
CA SER A 75 -27.19 -10.13 -12.60
C SER A 75 -27.63 -8.71 -12.24
N ILE A 76 -28.32 -8.01 -13.17
CA ILE A 76 -28.85 -6.68 -12.92
C ILE A 76 -29.97 -6.72 -11.85
N GLU A 77 -30.92 -7.67 -11.96
CA GLU A 77 -32.00 -7.81 -10.99
C GLU A 77 -31.49 -8.15 -9.58
N THR A 78 -30.42 -8.90 -9.48
CA THR A 78 -29.79 -9.24 -8.20
C THR A 78 -29.33 -7.98 -7.49
N LEU A 79 -28.66 -7.07 -8.19
CA LEU A 79 -28.22 -5.79 -7.61
C LEU A 79 -29.37 -4.80 -7.36
N LEU A 80 -30.35 -4.73 -8.26
CA LEU A 80 -31.56 -3.91 -8.05
C LEU A 80 -32.34 -4.31 -6.80
N LYS A 81 -32.31 -5.60 -6.46
CA LYS A 81 -32.97 -6.19 -5.29
C LYS A 81 -32.00 -6.38 -4.11
N TRP A 82 -30.85 -5.69 -4.11
CA TRP A 82 -29.91 -5.78 -3.00
C TRP A 82 -30.60 -5.46 -1.68
N THR A 83 -30.35 -6.27 -0.68
CA THR A 83 -30.85 -6.10 0.69
C THR A 83 -29.69 -6.20 1.68
N PRO A 84 -29.79 -5.58 2.86
CA PRO A 84 -28.75 -5.60 3.88
C PRO A 84 -28.62 -6.95 4.60
N VAL A 85 -28.62 -8.05 3.85
CA VAL A 85 -28.54 -9.42 4.37
C VAL A 85 -27.53 -10.18 3.52
N ALA A 86 -26.74 -11.03 4.16
CA ALA A 86 -25.77 -11.89 3.46
C ALA A 86 -26.46 -12.69 2.34
N SER A 87 -25.80 -12.78 1.21
CA SER A 87 -26.28 -13.48 0.01
C SER A 87 -25.21 -14.45 -0.46
N ASP A 88 -25.65 -15.55 -1.08
CA ASP A 88 -24.78 -16.54 -1.76
C ASP A 88 -24.73 -16.36 -3.28
N LYS A 89 -25.34 -15.27 -3.79
CA LYS A 89 -25.40 -15.01 -5.23
C LYS A 89 -24.11 -14.37 -5.73
N ASP A 90 -23.61 -14.88 -6.83
CA ASP A 90 -22.48 -14.31 -7.54
C ASP A 90 -22.89 -13.09 -8.37
N ILE A 91 -22.01 -12.10 -8.41
CA ILE A 91 -22.15 -10.90 -9.23
C ILE A 91 -20.95 -10.82 -10.17
N PRO A 92 -21.20 -10.63 -11.49
CA PRO A 92 -20.14 -10.32 -12.44
C PRO A 92 -19.72 -8.86 -12.34
N PHE A 93 -18.42 -8.60 -12.50
CA PHE A 93 -17.84 -7.26 -12.50
C PHE A 93 -16.77 -7.13 -13.59
N LYS A 94 -16.87 -6.12 -14.44
CA LYS A 94 -15.85 -5.77 -15.43
C LYS A 94 -15.16 -4.45 -15.03
N PRO A 95 -13.94 -4.49 -14.50
CA PRO A 95 -13.25 -3.25 -14.16
C PRO A 95 -12.98 -2.39 -15.40
N ALA A 96 -12.90 -1.09 -15.20
CA ALA A 96 -12.60 -0.16 -16.30
C ALA A 96 -11.12 -0.23 -16.73
N ARG A 97 -10.24 -0.61 -15.82
CA ARG A 97 -8.79 -0.77 -16.03
C ARG A 97 -8.19 -1.74 -14.99
N VAL A 98 -6.96 -2.16 -15.22
CA VAL A 98 -6.17 -3.01 -14.29
C VAL A 98 -4.90 -2.26 -13.89
N LEU A 99 -4.58 -2.29 -12.60
CA LEU A 99 -3.33 -1.78 -12.05
C LEU A 99 -2.47 -2.95 -11.60
N MET A 100 -1.22 -3.01 -12.05
CA MET A 100 -0.30 -4.06 -11.65
C MET A 100 0.94 -3.48 -10.97
N GLN A 101 1.53 -4.22 -10.07
CA GLN A 101 2.89 -4.00 -9.58
C GLN A 101 3.83 -5.05 -10.21
N ASP A 102 5.14 -4.87 -10.12
CA ASP A 102 6.08 -5.64 -10.92
C ASP A 102 6.28 -7.10 -10.46
N PHE A 103 6.08 -7.46 -9.18
CA PHE A 103 6.26 -8.84 -8.75
C PHE A 103 5.15 -9.78 -9.23
N THR A 104 3.91 -9.32 -9.15
CA THR A 104 2.74 -10.12 -9.54
C THR A 104 2.27 -9.82 -10.97
N GLY A 105 2.65 -8.67 -11.52
CA GLY A 105 2.30 -8.28 -12.90
C GLY A 105 3.16 -8.94 -13.96
N VAL A 106 4.44 -9.21 -13.69
CA VAL A 106 5.33 -9.86 -14.67
C VAL A 106 4.82 -11.23 -15.09
N PRO A 107 4.41 -12.15 -14.19
CA PRO A 107 3.82 -13.43 -14.61
C PRO A 107 2.62 -13.26 -15.56
N ALA A 108 1.69 -12.34 -15.27
CA ALA A 108 0.55 -12.07 -16.12
C ALA A 108 0.97 -11.59 -17.53
N VAL A 109 1.99 -10.75 -17.61
CA VAL A 109 2.53 -10.29 -18.90
C VAL A 109 3.26 -11.43 -19.63
N VAL A 110 3.95 -12.33 -18.92
CA VAL A 110 4.57 -13.54 -19.48
C VAL A 110 3.50 -14.44 -20.11
N ASP A 111 2.36 -14.62 -19.47
CA ASP A 111 1.26 -15.42 -19.98
C ASP A 111 0.69 -14.82 -21.28
N ILE A 112 0.44 -13.52 -21.32
CA ILE A 112 -0.05 -12.84 -22.53
C ILE A 112 1.01 -12.92 -23.67
N ALA A 113 2.30 -12.76 -23.36
CA ALA A 113 3.37 -12.89 -24.32
C ALA A 113 3.48 -14.33 -24.86
N SER A 114 3.32 -15.34 -24.00
CA SER A 114 3.31 -16.76 -24.39
C SER A 114 2.10 -17.11 -25.25
N LEU A 115 0.92 -16.57 -24.92
CA LEU A 115 -0.29 -16.72 -25.74
C LEU A 115 -0.10 -16.09 -27.14
N ARG A 116 0.57 -14.93 -27.20
CA ARG A 116 0.94 -14.30 -28.48
C ARG A 116 1.88 -15.18 -29.30
N ALA A 117 2.90 -15.79 -28.67
CA ALA A 117 3.80 -16.71 -29.32
C ALA A 117 3.07 -17.95 -29.87
N GLU A 118 2.13 -18.52 -29.10
CA GLU A 118 1.31 -19.63 -29.54
C GLU A 118 0.38 -19.27 -30.72
N ALA A 119 -0.25 -18.10 -30.68
CA ALA A 119 -1.05 -17.61 -31.79
C ALA A 119 -0.23 -17.53 -33.09
N ALA A 120 1.02 -17.07 -33.01
CA ALA A 120 1.93 -17.04 -34.15
C ALA A 120 2.28 -18.46 -34.64
N ARG A 121 2.54 -19.41 -33.75
CA ARG A 121 2.81 -20.83 -34.10
C ARG A 121 1.63 -21.47 -34.84
N GLN A 122 0.42 -21.07 -34.48
CA GLN A 122 -0.81 -21.50 -35.17
C GLN A 122 -1.12 -20.73 -36.45
N GLY A 123 -0.22 -19.84 -36.89
CA GLY A 123 -0.39 -19.02 -38.12
C GLY A 123 -1.47 -17.94 -37.99
N LYS A 124 -1.84 -17.56 -36.77
CA LYS A 124 -2.75 -16.45 -36.46
C LYS A 124 -1.98 -15.15 -36.35
N ASN A 125 -2.68 -14.03 -36.46
CA ASN A 125 -2.09 -12.72 -36.25
C ASN A 125 -1.77 -12.49 -34.78
N ALA A 126 -0.50 -12.56 -34.41
CA ALA A 126 -0.02 -12.37 -33.06
C ALA A 126 -0.31 -10.95 -32.50
N GLU A 127 -0.42 -9.94 -33.38
CA GLU A 127 -0.70 -8.55 -32.98
C GLU A 127 -2.15 -8.34 -32.52
N GLU A 128 -3.04 -9.32 -32.70
CA GLU A 128 -4.39 -9.28 -32.16
C GLU A 128 -4.46 -9.63 -30.66
N ILE A 129 -3.39 -10.26 -30.12
CA ILE A 129 -3.31 -10.59 -28.70
C ILE A 129 -2.80 -9.35 -27.95
N ASN A 130 -3.71 -8.62 -27.33
CA ASN A 130 -3.46 -7.42 -26.51
C ASN A 130 -4.43 -7.37 -25.34
N PRO A 131 -4.10 -6.62 -24.27
CA PRO A 131 -5.09 -6.24 -23.26
C PRO A 131 -6.32 -5.59 -23.89
N LEU A 132 -7.51 -6.09 -23.54
CA LEU A 132 -8.79 -5.55 -24.04
C LEU A 132 -9.25 -4.32 -23.27
N ILE A 133 -8.70 -4.11 -22.07
CA ILE A 133 -8.89 -2.91 -21.24
C ILE A 133 -7.52 -2.33 -20.89
N PRO A 134 -7.44 -1.03 -20.53
CA PRO A 134 -6.17 -0.43 -20.15
C PRO A 134 -5.53 -1.11 -18.95
N VAL A 135 -4.23 -1.30 -19.04
CA VAL A 135 -3.38 -1.87 -17.99
C VAL A 135 -2.23 -0.92 -17.71
N ASP A 136 -2.09 -0.52 -16.47
CA ASP A 136 -0.96 0.25 -15.99
C ASP A 136 -0.13 -0.64 -15.04
N LEU A 137 1.14 -0.88 -15.36
CA LEU A 137 2.08 -1.60 -14.50
C LEU A 137 3.09 -0.61 -13.92
N VAL A 138 3.22 -0.61 -12.60
CA VAL A 138 4.18 0.25 -11.88
C VAL A 138 5.28 -0.61 -11.30
N ILE A 139 6.54 -0.26 -11.58
CA ILE A 139 7.71 -0.95 -11.03
C ILE A 139 8.07 -0.25 -9.72
N ASP A 140 7.72 -0.87 -8.59
CA ASP A 140 7.82 -0.25 -7.28
C ASP A 140 8.19 -1.21 -6.13
N HIS A 141 8.29 -2.52 -6.39
CA HIS A 141 8.55 -3.55 -5.37
C HIS A 141 9.98 -4.10 -5.41
N SER A 142 10.84 -3.63 -6.31
CA SER A 142 12.17 -4.20 -6.57
C SER A 142 13.31 -3.46 -5.89
N VAL A 143 13.09 -2.22 -5.47
CA VAL A 143 14.11 -1.41 -4.79
C VAL A 143 14.38 -1.93 -3.39
N GLN A 144 15.67 -2.12 -3.05
CA GLN A 144 16.12 -2.56 -1.72
C GLN A 144 17.03 -1.51 -1.09
N VAL A 145 16.93 -1.33 0.23
CA VAL A 145 17.74 -0.36 0.98
C VAL A 145 19.10 -0.97 1.34
N ASP A 146 19.96 -1.15 0.34
CA ASP A 146 21.33 -1.61 0.55
C ASP A 146 22.22 -0.49 1.09
N TYR A 147 22.02 0.72 0.58
CA TYR A 147 22.74 1.95 0.98
C TYR A 147 21.77 2.90 1.67
N PHE A 148 22.20 3.50 2.76
CA PHE A 148 21.45 4.46 3.58
C PHE A 148 22.38 5.48 4.25
N GLY A 149 21.83 6.54 4.85
CA GLY A 149 22.57 7.52 5.65
C GLY A 149 23.59 8.33 4.83
N THR A 150 23.47 8.40 3.51
CA THR A 150 24.35 9.15 2.61
C THR A 150 23.59 9.73 1.42
N GLU A 151 24.08 10.85 0.89
CA GLU A 151 23.53 11.50 -0.32
C GLU A 151 23.54 10.61 -1.58
N TYR A 152 24.38 9.58 -1.62
CA TYR A 152 24.48 8.65 -2.73
C TYR A 152 23.54 7.45 -2.62
N ALA A 153 22.78 7.33 -1.53
CA ALA A 153 21.97 6.15 -1.27
C ALA A 153 20.98 5.85 -2.38
N LEU A 154 20.18 6.85 -2.80
CA LEU A 154 19.22 6.72 -3.89
C LEU A 154 19.86 6.17 -5.18
N LYS A 155 20.94 6.83 -5.62
CA LYS A 155 21.63 6.46 -6.87
C LYS A 155 22.16 5.03 -6.83
N ARG A 156 22.82 4.66 -5.71
CA ARG A 156 23.40 3.31 -5.57
C ARG A 156 22.34 2.23 -5.45
N ASN A 157 21.28 2.47 -4.69
CA ASN A 157 20.17 1.53 -4.59
C ASN A 157 19.50 1.29 -5.94
N MET A 158 19.32 2.35 -6.74
CA MET A 158 18.79 2.25 -8.10
C MET A 158 19.74 1.49 -9.04
N GLU A 159 21.04 1.71 -8.98
CA GLU A 159 22.03 0.96 -9.78
C GLU A 159 21.96 -0.54 -9.45
N GLU A 160 21.88 -0.93 -8.16
CA GLU A 160 21.74 -2.33 -7.76
C GLU A 160 20.36 -2.90 -8.13
N GLU A 161 19.30 -2.12 -8.06
CA GLU A 161 17.96 -2.51 -8.49
C GLU A 161 17.96 -2.90 -9.98
N TYR A 162 18.48 -2.05 -10.86
CA TYR A 162 18.58 -2.34 -12.29
C TYR A 162 19.47 -3.55 -12.59
N LYS A 163 20.60 -3.67 -11.89
CA LYS A 163 21.51 -4.81 -12.06
C LYS A 163 20.85 -6.14 -11.71
N ARG A 164 20.11 -6.18 -10.59
CA ARG A 164 19.40 -7.39 -10.13
C ARG A 164 18.22 -7.77 -11.02
N ASN A 165 17.57 -6.78 -11.62
CA ASN A 165 16.28 -6.96 -12.29
C ASN A 165 16.35 -6.69 -13.80
N ASN A 166 17.53 -6.66 -14.39
CA ASN A 166 17.74 -6.29 -15.80
C ASN A 166 16.88 -7.11 -16.77
N GLU A 167 16.81 -8.44 -16.58
CA GLU A 167 16.01 -9.33 -17.43
C GLU A 167 14.51 -8.96 -17.36
N ARG A 168 13.97 -8.80 -16.16
CA ARG A 168 12.58 -8.42 -15.92
C ARG A 168 12.27 -7.04 -16.51
N TYR A 169 13.15 -6.08 -16.33
CA TYR A 169 12.96 -4.73 -16.82
C TYR A 169 13.04 -4.65 -18.35
N SER A 170 13.96 -5.37 -18.96
CA SER A 170 14.03 -5.50 -20.43
C SER A 170 12.74 -6.12 -21.00
N PHE A 171 12.20 -7.15 -20.33
CA PHE A 171 10.95 -7.78 -20.70
C PHE A 171 9.76 -6.81 -20.60
N LEU A 172 9.62 -6.09 -19.47
CA LEU A 172 8.54 -5.13 -19.29
C LEU A 172 8.62 -3.95 -20.27
N LYS A 173 9.83 -3.46 -20.56
CA LYS A 173 10.03 -2.42 -21.55
C LYS A 173 9.69 -2.89 -22.96
N TRP A 174 10.01 -4.15 -23.31
CA TRP A 174 9.55 -4.78 -24.53
C TRP A 174 8.03 -4.86 -24.58
N ALA A 175 7.39 -5.29 -23.51
CA ALA A 175 5.94 -5.40 -23.40
C ALA A 175 5.23 -4.05 -23.62
N GLN A 176 5.73 -2.98 -23.00
CA GLN A 176 5.24 -1.61 -23.19
C GLN A 176 5.24 -1.18 -24.67
N LYS A 177 6.25 -1.59 -25.44
CA LYS A 177 6.34 -1.28 -26.88
C LYS A 177 5.51 -2.21 -27.76
N SER A 178 5.28 -3.44 -27.31
CA SER A 178 4.71 -4.49 -28.14
C SER A 178 3.21 -4.65 -27.98
N PHE A 179 2.66 -4.34 -26.79
CA PHE A 179 1.24 -4.44 -26.51
C PHE A 179 0.54 -3.08 -26.61
N ASN A 180 -0.67 -3.10 -27.17
CA ASN A 180 -1.61 -1.99 -27.08
C ASN A 180 -2.31 -2.04 -25.70
N ASN A 181 -2.80 -0.89 -25.21
CA ASN A 181 -3.47 -0.76 -23.90
C ASN A 181 -2.60 -1.19 -22.71
N PHE A 182 -1.28 -1.15 -22.84
CA PHE A 182 -0.35 -1.54 -21.78
C PHE A 182 0.70 -0.45 -21.57
N SER A 183 0.74 0.09 -20.37
CA SER A 183 1.68 1.13 -19.94
C SER A 183 2.57 0.61 -18.82
N VAL A 184 3.82 1.04 -18.78
CA VAL A 184 4.75 0.75 -17.69
C VAL A 184 5.25 2.06 -17.09
N VAL A 185 5.08 2.21 -15.79
CA VAL A 185 5.75 3.25 -14.99
C VAL A 185 7.09 2.68 -14.53
N PRO A 186 8.22 3.23 -15.02
CA PRO A 186 9.55 2.71 -14.75
C PRO A 186 9.99 2.79 -13.29
N PRO A 187 11.09 2.09 -12.91
CA PRO A 187 11.66 2.16 -11.56
C PRO A 187 12.00 3.59 -11.13
N GLY A 188 11.80 3.89 -9.86
CA GLY A 188 12.13 5.19 -9.28
C GLY A 188 11.15 6.32 -9.58
N MET A 189 9.97 6.01 -10.16
CA MET A 189 8.94 7.01 -10.44
C MET A 189 7.89 7.14 -9.33
N GLY A 190 7.72 6.14 -8.51
CA GLY A 190 6.79 6.14 -7.38
C GLY A 190 6.16 4.78 -7.12
N ILE A 191 5.41 4.68 -6.02
CA ILE A 191 4.67 3.48 -5.64
C ILE A 191 3.31 3.42 -6.35
N CYS A 192 2.88 2.24 -6.78
CA CYS A 192 1.69 2.05 -7.63
C CYS A 192 0.42 2.71 -7.06
N HIS A 193 0.19 2.62 -5.75
CA HIS A 193 -1.02 3.17 -5.13
C HIS A 193 -1.02 4.69 -5.09
N GLN A 194 0.12 5.32 -4.80
CA GLN A 194 0.24 6.77 -4.76
C GLN A 194 0.22 7.36 -6.17
N VAL A 195 0.93 6.77 -7.12
CA VAL A 195 0.86 7.13 -8.54
C VAL A 195 -0.57 7.00 -9.07
N ASN A 196 -1.28 5.93 -8.67
CA ASN A 196 -2.69 5.76 -9.04
C ASN A 196 -3.58 6.85 -8.46
N LEU A 197 -3.44 7.16 -7.16
CA LEU A 197 -4.21 8.20 -6.49
C LEU A 197 -3.94 9.59 -7.09
N GLU A 198 -2.68 9.93 -7.29
CA GLU A 198 -2.23 11.28 -7.67
C GLU A 198 -2.35 11.54 -9.18
N TYR A 199 -2.26 10.51 -10.04
CA TYR A 199 -2.17 10.69 -11.49
C TYR A 199 -3.10 9.80 -12.32
N LEU A 200 -3.07 8.45 -12.16
CA LEU A 200 -3.76 7.53 -13.06
C LEU A 200 -5.29 7.55 -12.88
N SER A 201 -5.77 7.75 -11.67
CA SER A 201 -7.20 7.73 -11.34
C SER A 201 -7.92 8.97 -11.88
N LYS A 202 -9.08 8.75 -12.51
CA LYS A 202 -9.87 9.80 -13.15
C LYS A 202 -11.22 10.07 -12.48
N GLY A 203 -11.66 9.24 -11.53
CA GLY A 203 -12.98 9.31 -10.91
C GLY A 203 -14.11 8.92 -11.85
N VAL A 204 -14.16 9.52 -13.04
CA VAL A 204 -15.07 9.18 -14.16
C VAL A 204 -14.23 9.05 -15.42
N ILE A 205 -14.45 7.98 -16.17
CA ILE A 205 -13.76 7.68 -17.44
C ILE A 205 -14.67 8.06 -18.60
N GLU A 206 -14.08 8.69 -19.62
CA GLU A 206 -14.66 8.80 -20.97
C GLU A 206 -14.01 7.77 -21.88
N ARG A 207 -14.81 6.99 -22.59
CA ARG A 207 -14.36 6.05 -23.60
C ARG A 207 -15.36 5.96 -24.76
N ASN A 208 -14.94 6.35 -25.95
CA ASN A 208 -15.77 6.29 -27.15
C ASN A 208 -17.10 7.07 -27.05
N GLY A 209 -17.11 8.22 -26.37
CA GLY A 209 -18.29 9.04 -26.16
C GLY A 209 -19.25 8.55 -25.08
N GLU A 210 -18.83 7.52 -24.30
CA GLU A 210 -19.56 7.01 -23.13
C GLU A 210 -18.79 7.32 -21.86
N VAL A 211 -19.50 7.78 -20.83
CA VAL A 211 -18.91 8.10 -19.51
C VAL A 211 -19.45 7.18 -18.43
N PHE A 212 -18.57 6.78 -17.52
CA PHE A 212 -18.86 5.82 -16.45
C PHE A 212 -17.86 5.94 -15.30
N PRO A 213 -18.15 5.38 -14.09
CA PRO A 213 -17.24 5.45 -12.96
C PRO A 213 -15.89 4.81 -13.27
N ASP A 214 -14.81 5.44 -12.85
CA ASP A 214 -13.50 4.79 -12.78
C ASP A 214 -13.57 3.64 -11.76
N THR A 215 -13.25 2.44 -12.23
CA THR A 215 -13.20 1.24 -11.39
C THR A 215 -12.00 0.40 -11.79
N LEU A 216 -11.34 -0.21 -10.84
CA LEU A 216 -10.20 -1.06 -11.17
C LEU A 216 -10.06 -2.26 -10.23
N VAL A 217 -9.30 -3.24 -10.69
CA VAL A 217 -8.69 -4.25 -9.83
C VAL A 217 -7.18 -4.12 -9.94
N GLY A 218 -6.48 -4.48 -8.88
CA GLY A 218 -5.03 -4.40 -8.88
C GLY A 218 -4.38 -5.66 -8.32
N THR A 219 -3.17 -5.97 -8.79
CA THR A 219 -2.42 -7.13 -8.30
C THR A 219 -1.70 -6.87 -6.98
N ASP A 220 -1.99 -5.75 -6.33
CA ASP A 220 -1.51 -5.44 -4.99
C ASP A 220 -2.67 -5.30 -4.00
N SER A 221 -2.48 -5.79 -2.78
CA SER A 221 -3.49 -5.76 -1.74
C SER A 221 -3.90 -4.34 -1.31
N HIS A 222 -3.03 -3.33 -1.46
CA HIS A 222 -3.31 -1.94 -1.09
C HIS A 222 -3.95 -1.12 -2.24
N THR A 223 -4.38 -1.77 -3.32
CA THR A 223 -5.20 -1.16 -4.37
C THR A 223 -6.38 -0.33 -3.82
N PRO A 224 -7.04 -0.71 -2.70
CA PRO A 224 -8.11 0.09 -2.10
C PRO A 224 -7.74 1.50 -1.65
N MET A 225 -6.47 1.90 -1.65
CA MET A 225 -6.09 3.29 -1.37
C MET A 225 -6.86 4.30 -2.22
N VAL A 226 -7.12 3.99 -3.47
CA VAL A 226 -7.84 4.86 -4.40
C VAL A 226 -9.34 4.99 -4.07
N ASN A 227 -9.87 4.16 -3.16
CA ASN A 227 -11.23 4.34 -2.65
C ASN A 227 -11.40 5.71 -1.96
N GLY A 228 -10.31 6.28 -1.44
CA GLY A 228 -10.30 7.61 -0.80
C GLY A 228 -10.68 8.76 -1.73
N ILE A 229 -10.51 8.60 -3.05
CA ILE A 229 -10.95 9.59 -4.06
C ILE A 229 -12.32 9.24 -4.68
N GLY A 230 -12.97 8.18 -4.20
CA GLY A 230 -14.28 7.75 -4.70
C GLY A 230 -14.23 6.78 -5.88
N VAL A 231 -13.15 6.03 -6.05
CA VAL A 231 -12.99 4.97 -7.06
C VAL A 231 -13.14 3.61 -6.41
N VAL A 232 -14.04 2.77 -6.91
CA VAL A 232 -14.19 1.39 -6.43
C VAL A 232 -13.05 0.54 -6.97
N ALA A 233 -12.24 0.01 -6.05
CA ALA A 233 -11.05 -0.77 -6.38
C ALA A 233 -10.68 -1.75 -5.26
N TRP A 234 -10.18 -2.93 -5.64
CA TRP A 234 -9.64 -3.89 -4.67
C TRP A 234 -8.51 -4.74 -5.24
N GLY A 235 -7.77 -5.39 -4.35
CA GLY A 235 -6.70 -6.31 -4.70
C GLY A 235 -7.21 -7.66 -5.17
N VAL A 236 -6.58 -8.21 -6.22
CA VAL A 236 -6.87 -9.52 -6.80
C VAL A 236 -5.58 -10.31 -7.04
N GLY A 237 -5.70 -11.61 -7.26
CA GLY A 237 -4.60 -12.43 -7.73
C GLY A 237 -4.24 -12.21 -9.20
N GLY A 238 -3.08 -12.73 -9.63
CA GLY A 238 -2.62 -12.61 -11.03
C GLY A 238 -3.61 -13.15 -12.04
N ILE A 239 -4.15 -14.35 -11.82
CA ILE A 239 -5.15 -15.00 -12.70
C ILE A 239 -6.41 -14.15 -12.87
N GLU A 240 -6.90 -13.52 -11.80
CA GLU A 240 -8.08 -12.66 -11.86
C GLU A 240 -7.77 -11.38 -12.67
N ALA A 241 -6.56 -10.81 -12.49
CA ALA A 241 -6.13 -9.68 -13.29
C ALA A 241 -6.03 -10.05 -14.77
N GLU A 242 -5.49 -11.23 -15.11
CA GLU A 242 -5.44 -11.74 -16.49
C GLU A 242 -6.83 -11.93 -17.09
N ALA A 243 -7.77 -12.51 -16.35
CA ALA A 243 -9.16 -12.65 -16.79
C ALA A 243 -9.76 -11.28 -17.12
N ALA A 244 -9.53 -10.26 -16.27
CA ALA A 244 -9.98 -8.89 -16.52
C ALA A 244 -9.31 -8.26 -17.74
N ILE A 245 -8.00 -8.44 -17.91
CA ILE A 245 -7.22 -7.98 -19.06
C ILE A 245 -7.76 -8.56 -20.37
N LEU A 246 -8.17 -9.82 -20.35
CA LEU A 246 -8.79 -10.52 -21.49
C LEU A 246 -10.29 -10.23 -21.64
N GLY A 247 -10.83 -9.26 -20.88
CA GLY A 247 -12.22 -8.78 -21.00
C GLY A 247 -13.27 -9.70 -20.39
N GLN A 248 -12.86 -10.71 -19.61
CA GLN A 248 -13.78 -11.54 -18.86
C GLN A 248 -14.28 -10.81 -17.60
N PRO A 249 -15.51 -11.02 -17.15
CA PRO A 249 -15.95 -10.51 -15.87
C PRO A 249 -15.33 -11.34 -14.73
N LEU A 250 -14.99 -10.67 -13.65
CA LEU A 250 -14.70 -11.30 -12.37
C LEU A 250 -16.00 -11.59 -11.64
N TYR A 251 -16.07 -12.73 -10.97
CA TYR A 251 -17.25 -13.11 -10.20
C TYR A 251 -16.91 -13.08 -8.71
N PHE A 252 -17.78 -12.49 -7.92
CA PHE A 252 -17.68 -12.49 -6.47
C PHE A 252 -19.06 -12.52 -5.83
N ILE A 253 -19.12 -13.01 -4.60
CA ILE A 253 -20.39 -13.07 -3.84
C ILE A 253 -20.87 -11.64 -3.56
N MET A 254 -22.18 -11.41 -3.73
CA MET A 254 -22.80 -10.11 -3.47
C MET A 254 -22.44 -9.60 -2.05
N PRO A 255 -21.77 -8.43 -1.94
CA PRO A 255 -21.18 -8.03 -0.68
C PRO A 255 -22.23 -7.54 0.32
N GLU A 256 -21.99 -7.84 1.58
CA GLU A 256 -22.52 -7.06 2.69
C GLU A 256 -21.80 -5.71 2.73
N VAL A 257 -22.53 -4.65 3.02
CA VAL A 257 -21.95 -3.30 3.14
C VAL A 257 -22.13 -2.78 4.55
N ILE A 258 -21.03 -2.55 5.23
CA ILE A 258 -21.00 -1.98 6.59
C ILE A 258 -20.80 -0.47 6.48
N GLY A 259 -21.72 0.30 7.05
CA GLY A 259 -21.58 1.75 7.16
C GLY A 259 -20.68 2.12 8.32
N LEU A 260 -19.56 2.81 8.06
CA LEU A 260 -18.72 3.41 9.10
C LEU A 260 -19.07 4.90 9.21
N LYS A 261 -19.87 5.24 10.22
CA LYS A 261 -20.27 6.62 10.50
C LYS A 261 -19.21 7.33 11.32
N LEU A 262 -18.56 8.34 10.73
CA LEU A 262 -17.61 9.21 11.45
C LEU A 262 -18.31 10.47 11.94
N VAL A 263 -18.09 10.82 13.21
CA VAL A 263 -18.59 12.06 13.82
C VAL A 263 -17.47 12.77 14.56
N GLY A 264 -17.63 14.08 14.80
CA GLY A 264 -16.63 14.88 15.52
C GLY A 264 -15.45 15.31 14.64
N ASN A 265 -14.40 15.81 15.27
CA ASN A 265 -13.17 16.30 14.62
C ASN A 265 -11.96 15.63 15.26
N LEU A 266 -10.94 15.38 14.46
CA LEU A 266 -9.68 14.83 14.96
C LEU A 266 -9.02 15.82 15.94
N PRO A 267 -8.60 15.36 17.15
CA PRO A 267 -7.96 16.23 18.12
C PRO A 267 -6.62 16.81 17.63
N LEU A 268 -6.26 17.98 18.17
CA LEU A 268 -4.95 18.56 17.92
C LEU A 268 -3.83 17.59 18.36
N GLY A 269 -2.81 17.46 17.52
CA GLY A 269 -1.69 16.55 17.77
C GLY A 269 -1.91 15.10 17.33
N CYS A 270 -3.15 14.71 16.98
CA CYS A 270 -3.45 13.44 16.35
C CYS A 270 -3.35 13.55 14.83
N THR A 271 -3.02 12.45 14.19
CA THR A 271 -2.79 12.33 12.74
C THR A 271 -3.75 11.33 12.09
N ALA A 272 -3.80 11.33 10.76
CA ALA A 272 -4.51 10.29 10.01
C ALA A 272 -4.03 8.87 10.38
N THR A 273 -2.75 8.73 10.77
CA THR A 273 -2.18 7.45 11.22
C THR A 273 -2.87 6.96 12.51
N ASP A 274 -3.07 7.83 13.49
CA ASP A 274 -3.75 7.49 14.74
C ASP A 274 -5.19 7.06 14.48
N LEU A 275 -5.85 7.78 13.57
CA LEU A 275 -7.22 7.47 13.14
C LEU A 275 -7.29 6.09 12.47
N VAL A 276 -6.44 5.84 11.47
CA VAL A 276 -6.50 4.58 10.71
C VAL A 276 -6.13 3.36 11.57
N LEU A 277 -5.16 3.47 12.48
CA LEU A 277 -4.83 2.39 13.41
C LEU A 277 -5.99 2.10 14.37
N THR A 278 -6.74 3.14 14.76
CA THR A 278 -7.96 2.97 15.58
C THR A 278 -9.08 2.30 14.76
N ILE A 279 -9.29 2.71 13.53
CA ILE A 279 -10.26 2.08 12.61
C ILE A 279 -9.88 0.62 12.34
N ALA A 280 -8.59 0.33 12.14
CA ALA A 280 -8.11 -1.03 11.90
C ALA A 280 -8.43 -1.96 13.07
N GLN A 281 -8.19 -1.52 14.30
CA GLN A 281 -8.57 -2.29 15.49
C GLN A 281 -10.10 -2.47 15.60
N LEU A 282 -10.85 -1.39 15.39
CA LEU A 282 -12.32 -1.39 15.48
C LEU A 282 -12.95 -2.36 14.49
N LEU A 283 -12.61 -2.22 13.21
CA LEU A 283 -13.18 -3.02 12.13
C LEU A 283 -12.72 -4.47 12.18
N ARG A 284 -11.45 -4.72 12.55
CA ARG A 284 -10.96 -6.09 12.74
C ARG A 284 -11.69 -6.80 13.87
N LYS A 285 -11.95 -6.11 14.98
CA LYS A 285 -12.71 -6.65 16.10
C LYS A 285 -14.17 -6.90 15.75
N TYR A 286 -14.76 -6.02 14.94
CA TYR A 286 -16.14 -6.17 14.44
C TYR A 286 -16.29 -7.36 13.49
N GLY A 287 -15.30 -7.60 12.62
CA GLY A 287 -15.33 -8.70 11.66
C GLY A 287 -15.89 -8.29 10.29
N VAL A 288 -15.11 -7.47 9.56
CA VAL A 288 -15.45 -7.00 8.19
C VAL A 288 -14.79 -7.81 7.08
N VAL A 289 -14.24 -8.99 7.39
CA VAL A 289 -13.54 -9.81 6.39
C VAL A 289 -14.46 -10.16 5.23
N GLY A 290 -14.02 -9.84 4.01
CA GLY A 290 -14.78 -10.07 2.77
C GLY A 290 -15.97 -9.13 2.56
N LYS A 291 -16.20 -8.18 3.45
CA LYS A 291 -17.29 -7.19 3.33
C LYS A 291 -16.78 -5.90 2.69
N PHE A 292 -17.70 -5.09 2.20
CA PHE A 292 -17.46 -3.70 1.85
C PHE A 292 -17.67 -2.83 3.08
N VAL A 293 -16.83 -1.82 3.25
CA VAL A 293 -17.01 -0.74 4.22
C VAL A 293 -17.26 0.54 3.43
N GLU A 294 -18.30 1.29 3.80
CA GLU A 294 -18.60 2.59 3.20
C GLU A 294 -18.60 3.65 4.29
N VAL A 295 -17.78 4.68 4.12
CA VAL A 295 -17.56 5.70 5.14
C VAL A 295 -18.48 6.89 4.90
N PHE A 296 -19.15 7.36 5.94
CA PHE A 296 -20.09 8.46 5.88
C PHE A 296 -20.16 9.26 7.18
N GLY A 297 -20.97 10.31 7.20
CA GLY A 297 -21.20 11.14 8.39
C GLY A 297 -20.38 12.43 8.42
N THR A 298 -20.68 13.30 9.40
CA THR A 298 -20.14 14.67 9.47
C THR A 298 -18.62 14.73 9.73
N GLY A 299 -18.04 13.71 10.35
CA GLY A 299 -16.59 13.63 10.53
C GLY A 299 -15.82 13.57 9.22
N LEU A 300 -16.47 13.12 8.12
CA LEU A 300 -15.87 13.04 6.81
C LEU A 300 -15.61 14.43 6.15
N ASP A 301 -16.36 15.46 6.55
CA ASP A 301 -16.24 16.80 5.99
C ASP A 301 -14.88 17.44 6.29
N ASN A 302 -14.22 16.99 7.37
CA ASN A 302 -12.94 17.50 7.84
C ASN A 302 -11.75 16.60 7.47
N LEU A 303 -11.99 15.45 6.81
CA LEU A 303 -10.95 14.57 6.31
C LEU A 303 -10.61 14.90 4.86
N SER A 304 -9.35 15.22 4.61
CA SER A 304 -8.82 15.40 3.26
C SER A 304 -8.80 14.07 2.48
N VAL A 305 -8.68 14.12 1.16
CA VAL A 305 -8.51 12.89 0.36
C VAL A 305 -7.27 12.08 0.79
N PRO A 306 -6.11 12.68 1.08
CA PRO A 306 -4.99 11.94 1.66
C PRO A 306 -5.31 11.19 2.97
N ASP A 307 -6.11 11.79 3.87
CA ASP A 307 -6.56 11.10 5.09
C ASP A 307 -7.47 9.91 4.77
N ARG A 308 -8.42 10.09 3.85
CA ARG A 308 -9.32 9.03 3.37
C ARG A 308 -8.53 7.91 2.67
N ALA A 309 -7.55 8.27 1.86
CA ALA A 309 -6.66 7.34 1.17
C ALA A 309 -5.82 6.51 2.15
N THR A 310 -5.33 7.12 3.24
CA THR A 310 -4.66 6.44 4.34
C THR A 310 -5.55 5.34 4.95
N ILE A 311 -6.84 5.63 5.15
CA ILE A 311 -7.80 4.65 5.67
C ILE A 311 -8.07 3.55 4.61
N GLY A 312 -8.33 3.94 3.35
CA GLY A 312 -8.56 3.01 2.25
C GLY A 312 -7.38 2.06 2.02
N ASN A 313 -6.15 2.56 2.15
CA ASN A 313 -4.93 1.78 2.01
C ASN A 313 -4.85 0.61 2.99
N MET A 314 -5.32 0.77 4.21
CA MET A 314 -5.28 -0.25 5.24
C MET A 314 -6.50 -1.20 5.24
N SER A 315 -7.33 -1.20 4.20
CA SER A 315 -8.45 -2.16 4.05
C SER A 315 -8.03 -3.62 4.24
N PRO A 316 -6.91 -4.09 3.66
CA PRO A 316 -6.46 -5.47 3.85
C PRO A 316 -6.10 -5.80 5.30
N GLU A 317 -5.59 -4.84 6.07
CA GLU A 317 -5.13 -5.05 7.43
C GLU A 317 -6.31 -5.33 8.40
N PHE A 318 -7.46 -4.74 8.16
CA PHE A 318 -8.67 -5.08 8.90
C PHE A 318 -9.59 -6.06 8.16
N GLY A 319 -9.28 -6.39 6.90
CA GLY A 319 -9.88 -7.48 6.14
C GLY A 319 -11.08 -7.09 5.27
N SER A 320 -11.42 -5.82 5.10
CA SER A 320 -12.46 -5.41 4.15
C SER A 320 -11.94 -5.52 2.71
N THR A 321 -12.84 -5.83 1.77
CA THR A 321 -12.53 -5.83 0.35
C THR A 321 -12.28 -4.41 -0.16
N ILE A 322 -13.14 -3.46 0.23
CA ILE A 322 -13.00 -2.02 -0.05
C ILE A 322 -13.34 -1.21 1.21
N THR A 323 -12.78 0.01 1.30
CA THR A 323 -13.22 1.03 2.23
C THR A 323 -13.50 2.30 1.43
N TYR A 324 -14.73 2.42 1.01
CA TYR A 324 -15.16 3.38 0.01
C TYR A 324 -15.59 4.71 0.62
N PHE A 325 -15.18 5.79 -0.03
CA PHE A 325 -15.56 7.17 0.31
C PHE A 325 -16.31 7.77 -0.87
N PRO A 326 -17.58 8.16 -0.71
CA PRO A 326 -18.35 8.77 -1.80
C PRO A 326 -17.71 10.08 -2.28
N ILE A 327 -17.84 10.34 -3.59
CA ILE A 327 -17.33 11.57 -4.22
C ILE A 327 -18.07 12.79 -3.67
N ASP A 328 -17.30 13.79 -3.24
CA ASP A 328 -17.78 15.05 -2.67
C ASP A 328 -16.87 16.24 -3.06
N HIS A 329 -17.07 17.38 -2.43
CA HIS A 329 -16.25 18.57 -2.67
C HIS A 329 -14.76 18.35 -2.38
N LYS A 330 -14.43 17.55 -1.34
CA LYS A 330 -13.02 17.23 -1.01
C LYS A 330 -12.35 16.43 -2.12
N THR A 331 -13.10 15.58 -2.81
CA THR A 331 -12.61 14.91 -4.01
C THR A 331 -12.25 15.90 -5.11
N LEU A 332 -13.12 16.88 -5.39
CA LEU A 332 -12.85 17.89 -6.44
C LEU A 332 -11.68 18.80 -6.06
N GLU A 333 -11.60 19.24 -4.79
CA GLU A 333 -10.45 20.00 -4.26
C GLU A 333 -9.13 19.27 -4.49
N TYR A 334 -9.08 17.96 -4.18
CA TYR A 334 -7.89 17.14 -4.38
C TYR A 334 -7.57 16.95 -5.87
N MET A 335 -8.57 16.77 -6.71
CA MET A 335 -8.38 16.65 -8.16
C MET A 335 -7.80 17.96 -8.75
N GLU A 336 -8.23 19.12 -8.26
CA GLU A 336 -7.64 20.39 -8.65
C GLU A 336 -6.20 20.53 -8.17
N GLN A 337 -5.94 20.19 -6.90
CA GLN A 337 -4.60 20.20 -6.32
C GLN A 337 -3.63 19.28 -7.06
N SER A 338 -4.08 18.09 -7.45
CA SER A 338 -3.29 17.09 -8.19
C SER A 338 -3.32 17.27 -9.71
N ASN A 339 -3.58 18.50 -10.16
CA ASN A 339 -3.52 18.95 -11.56
C ASN A 339 -4.42 18.19 -12.55
N ARG A 340 -5.58 17.66 -12.11
CA ARG A 340 -6.58 17.18 -13.07
C ARG A 340 -7.18 18.36 -13.83
N SER A 341 -7.42 18.15 -15.13
CA SER A 341 -7.97 19.22 -15.96
C SER A 341 -9.35 19.69 -15.47
N LYS A 342 -9.66 20.97 -15.64
CA LYS A 342 -10.97 21.53 -15.27
C LYS A 342 -12.13 20.80 -15.96
N ASN A 343 -11.91 20.29 -17.17
CA ASN A 343 -12.92 19.51 -17.89
C ASN A 343 -13.16 18.16 -17.19
N GLN A 344 -12.10 17.49 -16.72
CA GLN A 344 -12.22 16.25 -15.96
C GLN A 344 -12.94 16.46 -14.62
N ILE A 345 -12.59 17.52 -13.90
CA ILE A 345 -13.23 17.87 -12.61
C ILE A 345 -14.73 18.16 -12.82
N SER A 346 -15.07 18.97 -13.84
CA SER A 346 -16.48 19.25 -14.17
C SER A 346 -17.23 17.97 -14.60
N LEU A 347 -16.59 17.10 -15.38
CA LEU A 347 -17.18 15.83 -15.78
C LEU A 347 -17.51 14.94 -14.57
N VAL A 348 -16.58 14.83 -13.60
CA VAL A 348 -16.79 14.05 -12.36
C VAL A 348 -17.98 14.61 -11.57
N GLU A 349 -18.03 15.92 -11.39
CA GLU A 349 -19.12 16.57 -10.66
C GLU A 349 -20.48 16.37 -11.36
N ASP A 350 -20.55 16.70 -12.66
CA ASP A 350 -21.78 16.61 -13.45
C ASP A 350 -22.30 15.18 -13.53
N TYR A 351 -21.40 14.20 -13.79
CA TYR A 351 -21.77 12.79 -13.87
C TYR A 351 -22.25 12.24 -12.52
N CYS A 352 -21.49 12.49 -11.44
CA CYS A 352 -21.85 11.94 -10.14
C CYS A 352 -23.16 12.49 -9.61
N LYS A 353 -23.45 13.79 -9.85
CA LYS A 353 -24.73 14.39 -9.51
C LYS A 353 -25.87 13.84 -10.37
N ALA A 354 -25.68 13.70 -11.69
CA ALA A 354 -26.68 13.17 -12.60
C ALA A 354 -26.98 11.68 -12.35
N ASN A 355 -26.00 10.92 -11.85
CA ASN A 355 -26.08 9.47 -11.70
C ASN A 355 -26.19 9.00 -10.24
N MET A 356 -26.60 9.89 -9.31
CA MET A 356 -26.85 9.56 -7.90
C MET A 356 -25.60 8.98 -7.18
N LEU A 357 -24.41 9.40 -7.60
CA LEU A 357 -23.11 8.97 -7.02
C LEU A 357 -22.43 10.08 -6.22
N TRP A 358 -23.02 11.30 -6.19
CA TRP A 358 -22.57 12.40 -5.38
C TRP A 358 -22.95 12.21 -3.92
N ARG A 359 -22.04 12.51 -2.99
CA ARG A 359 -22.27 12.39 -1.55
C ARG A 359 -23.36 13.36 -1.08
N GLU A 360 -24.56 12.86 -0.93
CA GLU A 360 -25.73 13.56 -0.40
C GLU A 360 -26.74 12.57 0.15
N ASN A 361 -27.61 13.01 1.07
CA ASN A 361 -28.71 12.21 1.62
C ASN A 361 -28.27 10.85 2.23
N GLU A 362 -27.05 10.80 2.82
CA GLU A 362 -26.43 9.59 3.35
C GLU A 362 -27.29 8.88 4.43
N GLU A 363 -28.09 9.64 5.18
CA GLU A 363 -28.96 9.12 6.24
C GLU A 363 -30.09 8.20 5.71
N ASN A 364 -30.36 8.21 4.41
CA ASN A 364 -31.39 7.39 3.77
C ASN A 364 -30.86 6.04 3.27
N ILE A 365 -29.55 5.83 3.32
CA ILE A 365 -28.92 4.62 2.78
C ILE A 365 -29.10 3.46 3.76
N ASN A 366 -29.45 2.31 3.21
CA ASN A 366 -29.53 1.07 3.97
C ASN A 366 -28.16 0.37 3.95
N TYR A 367 -27.57 0.19 5.10
CA TYR A 367 -26.36 -0.62 5.28
C TYR A 367 -26.74 -1.96 5.94
N THR A 368 -25.90 -2.99 5.77
CA THR A 368 -26.06 -4.28 6.48
C THR A 368 -25.99 -4.06 8.00
N ASP A 369 -25.07 -3.22 8.42
CA ASP A 369 -24.98 -2.71 9.78
C ASP A 369 -24.21 -1.37 9.79
N THR A 370 -24.28 -0.64 10.89
CA THR A 370 -23.63 0.67 11.03
C THR A 370 -22.80 0.74 12.30
N ILE A 371 -21.54 1.10 12.13
CA ILE A 371 -20.61 1.36 13.22
C ILE A 371 -20.38 2.87 13.32
N THR A 372 -20.55 3.44 14.51
CA THR A 372 -20.26 4.87 14.74
C THR A 372 -18.92 5.03 15.47
N LEU A 373 -18.06 5.88 14.95
CA LEU A 373 -16.80 6.29 15.58
C LEU A 373 -16.78 7.80 15.76
N ASP A 374 -16.68 8.24 17.00
CA ASP A 374 -16.40 9.64 17.32
C ASP A 374 -14.89 9.88 17.22
N ILE A 375 -14.47 10.55 16.14
CA ILE A 375 -13.03 10.80 15.88
C ILE A 375 -12.43 11.81 16.85
N SER A 376 -13.24 12.51 17.65
CA SER A 376 -12.74 13.41 18.71
C SER A 376 -12.14 12.64 19.90
N THR A 377 -12.37 11.33 19.97
CA THR A 377 -11.83 10.45 21.02
C THR A 377 -10.50 9.81 20.65
N ILE A 378 -9.95 10.10 19.46
CA ILE A 378 -8.67 9.55 19.02
C ILE A 378 -7.54 10.11 19.87
N GLU A 379 -6.63 9.26 20.27
CA GLU A 379 -5.39 9.58 20.97
C GLU A 379 -4.17 9.15 20.15
N PRO A 380 -3.00 9.77 20.35
CA PRO A 380 -1.75 9.34 19.70
C PRO A 380 -1.48 7.85 19.94
N THR A 381 -1.12 7.15 18.87
CA THR A 381 -1.22 5.69 18.82
C THR A 381 -0.05 5.09 18.04
N VAL A 382 0.41 3.93 18.49
CA VAL A 382 1.28 3.01 17.76
C VAL A 382 0.61 1.66 17.60
N ALA A 383 1.07 0.81 16.69
CA ALA A 383 0.55 -0.55 16.56
C ALA A 383 1.67 -1.57 16.39
N GLY A 384 1.57 -2.68 17.08
CA GLY A 384 2.56 -3.77 17.03
C GLY A 384 2.57 -4.63 18.30
N PRO A 385 3.57 -5.55 18.37
CA PRO A 385 4.77 -5.65 17.53
C PRO A 385 4.63 -6.47 16.25
N LYS A 386 3.48 -7.08 16.00
CA LYS A 386 3.35 -8.08 14.91
C LYS A 386 2.21 -7.80 13.93
N ARG A 387 1.21 -6.99 14.29
CA ARG A 387 0.02 -6.77 13.45
C ARG A 387 -0.47 -5.33 13.55
N PRO A 388 -0.99 -4.75 12.45
CA PRO A 388 -1.45 -3.36 12.41
C PRO A 388 -2.65 -3.07 13.33
N GLN A 389 -3.49 -4.07 13.63
CA GLN A 389 -4.64 -3.95 14.54
C GLN A 389 -4.27 -4.07 16.02
N ASP A 390 -3.03 -4.42 16.36
CA ASP A 390 -2.55 -4.48 17.74
C ASP A 390 -2.20 -3.06 18.21
N LYS A 391 -3.25 -2.25 18.38
CA LYS A 391 -3.17 -0.84 18.75
C LYS A 391 -2.73 -0.68 20.20
N ILE A 392 -1.81 0.25 20.45
CA ILE A 392 -1.30 0.65 21.75
C ILE A 392 -1.34 2.19 21.82
N LEU A 393 -1.90 2.78 22.87
CA LEU A 393 -1.82 4.23 23.05
C LEU A 393 -0.37 4.64 23.38
N LEU A 394 0.07 5.76 22.83
CA LEU A 394 1.45 6.23 23.01
C LEU A 394 1.83 6.37 24.49
N LYS A 395 0.88 6.82 25.32
CA LYS A 395 1.06 6.95 26.78
C LYS A 395 1.30 5.61 27.51
N ASP A 396 0.82 4.51 26.94
CA ASP A 396 0.90 3.16 27.51
C ASP A 396 2.02 2.33 26.85
N PHE A 397 2.69 2.86 25.82
CA PHE A 397 3.56 2.08 24.97
C PHE A 397 4.77 1.49 25.70
N LYS A 398 5.43 2.27 26.55
CA LYS A 398 6.56 1.77 27.38
C LYS A 398 6.14 0.60 28.26
N GLY A 399 5.01 0.74 28.97
CA GLY A 399 4.48 -0.34 29.82
C GLY A 399 4.17 -1.59 29.04
N ARG A 400 3.49 -1.43 27.89
CA ARG A 400 3.13 -2.55 27.03
C ARG A 400 4.35 -3.22 26.40
N PHE A 401 5.38 -2.46 26.04
CA PHE A 401 6.64 -3.04 25.56
C PHE A 401 7.28 -3.97 26.61
N ILE A 402 7.32 -3.53 27.86
CA ILE A 402 7.87 -4.32 28.97
C ILE A 402 7.10 -5.65 29.13
N GLU A 403 5.75 -5.59 29.09
CA GLU A 403 4.90 -6.79 29.14
C GLU A 403 5.18 -7.73 27.95
N LEU A 404 5.30 -7.16 26.73
CA LEU A 404 5.58 -7.93 25.52
C LEU A 404 6.96 -8.62 25.54
N MET A 405 7.95 -8.02 26.20
CA MET A 405 9.26 -8.64 26.40
C MET A 405 9.18 -9.87 27.32
N ASP A 406 8.38 -9.80 28.36
CA ASP A 406 8.13 -10.95 29.23
C ASP A 406 7.29 -12.02 28.51
N GLU A 407 6.15 -11.63 27.94
CA GLU A 407 5.22 -12.54 27.25
C GLU A 407 5.85 -13.33 26.10
N ASN A 408 6.64 -12.67 25.24
CA ASN A 408 7.16 -13.28 24.02
C ASN A 408 8.57 -13.85 24.17
N TYR A 409 9.38 -13.33 25.10
CA TYR A 409 10.81 -13.66 25.18
C TYR A 409 11.23 -14.08 26.60
N GLY A 410 10.32 -14.06 27.59
CA GLY A 410 10.61 -14.39 28.98
C GLY A 410 11.63 -13.45 29.63
N ARG A 411 11.71 -12.19 29.17
CA ARG A 411 12.68 -11.19 29.64
C ARG A 411 11.98 -10.15 30.51
N THR A 412 12.36 -10.11 31.77
CA THR A 412 11.78 -9.20 32.77
C THR A 412 12.60 -7.94 32.94
N TYR A 413 11.91 -6.84 33.17
CA TYR A 413 12.49 -5.55 33.50
C TYR A 413 12.60 -5.42 35.03
N GLN A 414 13.81 -5.33 35.59
CA GLN A 414 13.93 -4.97 37.02
C GLN A 414 13.99 -3.45 37.17
N GLU A 415 12.91 -2.84 37.60
CA GLU A 415 12.99 -1.50 38.20
C GLU A 415 13.78 -1.59 39.52
N LYS A 416 14.88 -0.84 39.60
CA LYS A 416 15.47 -0.56 40.94
C LYS A 416 14.40 0.17 41.74
N SER A 417 13.87 -0.47 42.78
CA SER A 417 12.86 0.15 43.63
C SER A 417 13.42 1.47 44.16
N VAL A 418 12.60 2.52 44.18
CA VAL A 418 12.93 3.83 44.80
C VAL A 418 13.47 3.65 46.23
N LYS A 419 13.09 2.58 46.89
CA LYS A 419 13.59 2.15 48.19
C LYS A 419 15.07 1.75 48.17
N GLN A 420 15.59 1.14 47.09
CA GLN A 420 17.01 0.79 46.99
C GLN A 420 17.89 2.01 46.69
N LEU A 421 17.37 2.96 45.92
CA LEU A 421 18.02 4.26 45.75
C LEU A 421 18.07 5.09 47.04
N SER A 422 16.97 5.14 47.79
CA SER A 422 16.91 5.86 49.06
C SER A 422 17.83 5.22 50.14
N ASN A 423 17.93 3.89 50.16
CA ASN A 423 18.84 3.18 51.05
C ASN A 423 20.33 3.43 50.65
N TRP A 424 20.64 3.44 49.36
CA TRP A 424 22.00 3.75 48.88
C TRP A 424 22.43 5.18 49.20
N TYR A 425 21.50 6.17 49.08
CA TYR A 425 21.74 7.54 49.54
C TYR A 425 21.90 7.64 51.05
N ALA A 426 21.15 6.86 51.81
CA ALA A 426 21.22 6.84 53.29
C ALA A 426 22.49 6.18 53.81
N GLU A 427 23.13 5.30 53.05
CA GLU A 427 24.42 4.64 53.34
C GLU A 427 25.66 5.44 52.92
N GLY A 428 25.49 6.71 52.47
CA GLY A 428 26.62 7.62 52.19
C GLY A 428 27.18 7.48 50.78
N GLY A 429 26.46 6.91 49.84
CA GLY A 429 26.87 6.74 48.45
C GLY A 429 26.81 8.01 47.58
N GLY A 430 27.17 9.16 48.13
CA GLY A 430 27.20 10.43 47.42
C GLY A 430 28.62 10.80 46.96
N GLN A 431 28.97 10.47 45.75
CA GLN A 431 30.00 11.21 45.00
C GLN A 431 29.29 12.19 44.06
N PRO A 432 29.87 13.40 43.85
CA PRO A 432 29.28 14.35 42.91
C PRO A 432 29.28 13.75 41.50
N PHE A 433 28.13 13.80 40.85
CA PHE A 433 27.91 13.30 39.51
C PHE A 433 28.86 14.00 38.52
N GLU A 434 29.93 13.34 38.12
CA GLU A 434 30.56 13.60 36.83
C GLU A 434 29.78 12.79 35.77
N LYS A 435 29.00 13.49 34.96
CA LYS A 435 28.17 13.03 33.86
C LYS A 435 27.00 12.11 34.26
N GLN A 436 25.80 12.67 34.26
CA GLN A 436 24.58 11.90 34.23
C GLN A 436 24.53 11.12 32.91
N GLU A 437 25.01 9.89 32.94
CA GLU A 437 24.47 8.90 32.01
C GLU A 437 22.98 8.82 32.22
N THR A 438 22.21 8.89 31.14
CA THR A 438 20.77 8.63 31.17
C THR A 438 20.51 7.46 32.10
N LEU A 439 19.69 7.68 33.15
CA LEU A 439 19.26 6.62 34.08
C LEU A 439 18.44 5.58 33.29
N ARG A 440 19.14 4.77 32.51
CA ARG A 440 18.61 3.44 32.24
C ARG A 440 18.68 2.71 33.55
N PRO A 441 17.63 2.01 34.01
CA PRO A 441 17.77 1.07 35.09
C PRO A 441 18.98 0.20 34.74
N GLU A 442 20.04 0.24 35.56
CA GLU A 442 21.13 -0.70 35.36
C GLU A 442 20.56 -2.09 35.55
N SER A 443 20.25 -2.77 34.45
CA SER A 443 20.23 -4.20 34.50
C SER A 443 21.64 -4.59 34.93
N LYS A 444 21.80 -5.29 36.03
CA LYS A 444 23.05 -6.00 36.26
C LYS A 444 23.26 -6.83 35.00
N VAL A 445 24.40 -6.61 34.33
CA VAL A 445 24.90 -7.60 33.36
C VAL A 445 24.90 -8.89 34.15
N GLY A 446 23.90 -9.76 33.86
CA GLY A 446 23.84 -11.07 34.49
C GLY A 446 25.17 -11.74 34.17
N THR A 447 25.85 -12.21 35.18
CA THR A 447 26.79 -13.31 34.96
C THR A 447 25.99 -14.41 34.23
N GLU A 448 26.58 -15.15 33.34
CA GLU A 448 26.07 -16.16 32.38
C GLU A 448 24.87 -17.07 32.82
N THR A 449 24.22 -16.78 33.94
CA THR A 449 23.20 -17.60 34.58
C THR A 449 21.80 -16.98 34.66
N ASP A 450 21.59 -15.69 34.30
CA ASP A 450 20.26 -15.05 34.35
C ASP A 450 19.73 -14.77 32.93
N GLU A 451 19.17 -15.78 32.29
CA GLU A 451 18.53 -15.71 30.96
C GLU A 451 17.28 -14.80 30.92
N ASN A 452 16.79 -14.34 32.08
CA ASN A 452 15.48 -13.67 32.23
C ASN A 452 15.58 -12.13 32.24
N PHE A 453 16.74 -11.52 32.08
CA PHE A 453 16.90 -10.06 32.07
C PHE A 453 17.04 -9.49 30.67
N LEU A 454 16.71 -8.20 30.49
CA LEU A 454 17.01 -7.46 29.27
C LEU A 454 18.51 -7.53 29.00
N LYS A 455 18.85 -7.95 27.78
CA LYS A 455 20.23 -8.13 27.34
C LYS A 455 20.81 -6.80 26.86
N LYS A 456 22.10 -6.62 27.09
CA LYS A 456 22.89 -5.46 26.68
C LYS A 456 24.26 -5.88 26.22
N VAL A 457 24.78 -5.20 25.20
CA VAL A 457 26.15 -5.42 24.71
C VAL A 457 26.83 -4.11 24.36
N TRP A 458 28.11 -3.98 24.72
CA TRP A 458 28.94 -2.85 24.33
C TRP A 458 29.52 -3.09 22.94
N ILE A 459 29.32 -2.14 22.04
CA ILE A 459 29.90 -2.13 20.69
C ILE A 459 30.94 -1.01 20.62
N THR A 460 32.08 -1.32 20.01
CA THR A 460 33.13 -0.33 19.71
C THR A 460 33.22 -0.19 18.19
N LEU A 461 33.00 1.04 17.69
CA LEU A 461 33.07 1.39 16.28
C LEU A 461 34.11 2.52 16.11
N GLY A 462 35.32 2.17 15.70
CA GLY A 462 36.42 3.12 15.66
C GLY A 462 36.79 3.65 17.05
N GLN A 463 36.58 4.94 17.29
CA GLN A 463 36.80 5.59 18.60
C GLN A 463 35.49 5.69 19.43
N GLU A 464 34.37 5.42 18.84
CA GLU A 464 33.07 5.47 19.50
C GLU A 464 32.77 4.17 20.24
N LYS A 465 32.16 4.28 21.40
CA LYS A 465 31.69 3.15 22.18
C LYS A 465 30.27 3.42 22.64
N PHE A 466 29.36 2.49 22.33
CA PHE A 466 27.97 2.60 22.71
C PHE A 466 27.38 1.25 23.16
N GLU A 467 26.30 1.31 23.93
CA GLU A 467 25.58 0.15 24.43
C GLU A 467 24.38 -0.13 23.53
N LEU A 468 24.31 -1.35 22.95
CA LEU A 468 23.12 -1.85 22.27
C LEU A 468 22.36 -2.77 23.22
N SER A 469 21.05 -2.58 23.34
CA SER A 469 20.20 -3.34 24.26
C SER A 469 18.93 -3.86 23.60
N ASP A 470 18.28 -4.81 24.27
CA ASP A 470 16.89 -5.13 23.95
C ASP A 470 16.05 -3.84 23.88
N GLY A 471 15.12 -3.78 22.93
CA GLY A 471 14.32 -2.58 22.68
C GLY A 471 15.04 -1.46 21.92
N ALA A 472 16.31 -1.64 21.52
CA ALA A 472 16.99 -0.67 20.65
C ALA A 472 16.28 -0.59 19.28
N VAL A 473 16.09 0.62 18.77
CA VAL A 473 15.56 0.86 17.42
C VAL A 473 16.66 0.60 16.40
N ALA A 474 16.63 -0.56 15.74
CA ALA A 474 17.60 -0.91 14.71
C ALA A 474 17.23 -0.35 13.33
N ILE A 475 15.94 -0.18 13.05
CA ILE A 475 15.43 0.38 11.78
C ILE A 475 14.42 1.48 12.11
N ALA A 476 14.59 2.65 11.49
CA ALA A 476 13.61 3.75 11.53
C ALA A 476 13.29 4.15 10.09
N ALA A 477 12.11 3.73 9.59
CA ALA A 477 11.78 3.90 8.18
C ALA A 477 10.53 4.75 7.97
N ILE A 478 10.70 5.90 7.33
CA ILE A 478 9.61 6.66 6.73
C ILE A 478 9.42 6.07 5.34
N THR A 479 8.40 5.23 5.19
CA THR A 479 8.26 4.36 4.02
C THR A 479 6.81 4.12 3.67
N SER A 480 6.58 3.66 2.43
CA SER A 480 5.31 3.14 1.96
C SER A 480 4.23 4.17 1.67
N CYS A 481 3.18 3.71 1.01
CA CYS A 481 2.06 4.50 0.51
C CYS A 481 1.12 5.04 1.60
N THR A 482 1.04 4.39 2.77
CA THR A 482 0.03 4.71 3.78
C THR A 482 0.12 6.15 4.28
N ASN A 483 1.31 6.55 4.69
CA ASN A 483 1.53 7.86 5.28
C ASN A 483 2.21 8.86 4.34
N THR A 484 3.03 8.40 3.39
CA THR A 484 3.80 9.30 2.52
C THR A 484 2.94 10.04 1.50
N SER A 485 1.74 9.54 1.20
CA SER A 485 0.74 10.24 0.38
C SER A 485 0.05 11.40 1.11
N ASN A 486 0.28 11.55 2.42
CA ASN A 486 -0.34 12.60 3.22
C ASN A 486 0.70 13.70 3.54
N PRO A 487 0.62 14.87 2.87
CA PRO A 487 1.57 15.96 3.07
C PRO A 487 1.61 16.48 4.51
N TYR A 488 0.49 16.43 5.23
CA TYR A 488 0.43 16.90 6.61
C TYR A 488 1.42 16.16 7.51
N VAL A 489 1.44 14.83 7.46
CA VAL A 489 2.34 14.04 8.32
C VAL A 489 3.79 14.06 7.85
N MET A 490 4.02 14.24 6.55
CA MET A 490 5.37 14.33 5.98
C MET A 490 6.05 15.66 6.31
N ILE A 491 5.34 16.78 6.10
CA ILE A 491 5.80 18.12 6.50
C ILE A 491 5.96 18.18 8.02
N GLY A 492 5.02 17.59 8.77
CA GLY A 492 5.13 17.46 10.21
C GLY A 492 6.41 16.74 10.66
N ALA A 493 6.77 15.63 10.00
CA ALA A 493 8.00 14.90 10.28
C ALA A 493 9.27 15.71 9.95
N GLY A 494 9.27 16.44 8.84
CA GLY A 494 10.35 17.38 8.49
C GLY A 494 10.50 18.50 9.53
N LEU A 495 9.39 19.02 10.04
CA LEU A 495 9.42 20.02 11.12
C LEU A 495 9.92 19.45 12.44
N VAL A 496 9.61 18.18 12.78
CA VAL A 496 10.20 17.49 13.93
C VAL A 496 11.72 17.39 13.74
N ALA A 497 12.19 17.01 12.55
CA ALA A 497 13.61 16.94 12.22
C ALA A 497 14.29 18.33 12.35
N ARG A 498 13.67 19.38 11.80
CA ARG A 498 14.16 20.78 11.91
C ARG A 498 14.29 21.24 13.35
N LYS A 499 13.27 21.00 14.17
CA LYS A 499 13.28 21.40 15.58
C LYS A 499 14.30 20.58 16.38
N ALA A 500 14.44 19.28 16.11
CA ALA A 500 15.45 18.42 16.73
C ALA A 500 16.88 18.92 16.40
N ARG A 501 17.15 19.23 15.14
CA ARG A 501 18.43 19.82 14.69
C ARG A 501 18.73 21.16 15.37
N LYS A 502 17.74 22.03 15.54
CA LYS A 502 17.88 23.31 16.26
C LYS A 502 18.29 23.10 17.72
N HIS A 503 17.86 22.00 18.34
CA HIS A 503 18.28 21.58 19.67
C HIS A 503 19.63 20.82 19.67
N GLY A 504 20.27 20.63 18.51
CA GLY A 504 21.52 19.90 18.40
C GLY A 504 21.39 18.40 18.69
N LEU A 505 20.24 17.83 18.39
CA LEU A 505 20.00 16.39 18.56
C LEU A 505 20.44 15.62 17.31
N ASP A 506 21.03 14.45 17.53
CA ASP A 506 21.39 13.47 16.51
C ASP A 506 20.73 12.13 16.78
N ILE A 507 20.58 11.31 15.74
CA ILE A 507 20.12 9.92 15.90
C ILE A 507 21.23 9.05 16.51
N ARG A 508 20.83 7.91 17.03
CA ARG A 508 21.78 6.99 17.66
C ARG A 508 22.54 6.18 16.61
N PRO A 509 23.84 5.85 16.85
CA PRO A 509 24.70 5.19 15.86
C PRO A 509 24.28 3.78 15.47
N TRP A 510 23.35 3.17 16.19
CA TRP A 510 22.80 1.85 15.86
C TRP A 510 21.53 1.89 15.04
N VAL A 511 20.93 3.07 14.83
CA VAL A 511 19.70 3.24 14.07
C VAL A 511 20.03 3.29 12.58
N LYS A 512 19.35 2.46 11.79
CA LYS A 512 19.33 2.53 10.33
C LYS A 512 18.11 3.36 9.88
N PRO A 513 18.28 4.66 9.59
CA PRO A 513 17.18 5.49 9.11
C PRO A 513 17.02 5.36 7.60
N SER A 514 15.81 5.58 7.10
CA SER A 514 15.55 5.66 5.66
C SER A 514 14.33 6.52 5.35
N LEU A 515 14.38 7.24 4.24
CA LEU A 515 13.26 7.97 3.65
C LEU A 515 12.97 7.38 2.27
N ALA A 516 11.80 6.74 2.12
CA ALA A 516 11.34 6.16 0.86
C ALA A 516 9.91 6.60 0.59
N PRO A 517 9.71 7.82 0.05
CA PRO A 517 8.38 8.34 -0.24
C PRO A 517 7.73 7.61 -1.42
N GLY A 518 6.40 7.71 -1.51
CA GLY A 518 5.62 7.02 -2.53
C GLY A 518 5.55 7.75 -3.87
N SER A 519 6.01 9.00 -3.97
CA SER A 519 6.11 9.73 -5.24
C SER A 519 7.16 10.84 -5.17
N LYS A 520 7.58 11.34 -6.33
CA LYS A 520 8.47 12.50 -6.44
C LYS A 520 7.85 13.79 -5.91
N VAL A 521 6.52 13.92 -5.97
CA VAL A 521 5.79 15.06 -5.41
C VAL A 521 6.17 15.30 -3.95
N VAL A 522 6.39 14.20 -3.19
CA VAL A 522 6.76 14.28 -1.77
C VAL A 522 8.12 14.95 -1.60
N THR A 523 9.12 14.55 -2.37
CA THR A 523 10.45 15.17 -2.32
C THR A 523 10.40 16.61 -2.80
N ASP A 524 9.66 16.90 -3.88
CA ASP A 524 9.55 18.24 -4.45
C ASP A 524 8.98 19.25 -3.43
N TYR A 525 7.90 18.90 -2.71
CA TYR A 525 7.38 19.83 -1.70
C TYR A 525 8.25 19.88 -0.42
N LEU A 526 8.94 18.81 -0.05
CA LEU A 526 9.88 18.83 1.08
C LEU A 526 11.12 19.68 0.78
N GLU A 527 11.63 19.63 -0.46
CA GLU A 527 12.72 20.50 -0.92
C GLU A 527 12.28 21.98 -0.93
N LYS A 528 11.09 22.29 -1.46
CA LYS A 528 10.54 23.66 -1.44
C LYS A 528 10.32 24.21 -0.03
N ALA A 529 10.02 23.34 0.92
CA ALA A 529 9.89 23.68 2.34
C ALA A 529 11.23 23.78 3.06
N ASP A 530 12.35 23.55 2.37
CA ASP A 530 13.70 23.42 2.94
C ASP A 530 13.80 22.34 4.04
N LEU A 531 12.93 21.30 3.98
CA LEU A 531 12.88 20.23 5.00
C LEU A 531 13.75 19.01 4.67
N MET A 532 14.20 18.84 3.42
CA MET A 532 15.08 17.73 3.04
C MET A 532 16.43 17.82 3.75
N ASP A 533 17.04 19.00 3.83
CA ASP A 533 18.30 19.20 4.57
C ASP A 533 18.18 18.83 6.05
N ASP A 534 17.00 19.04 6.65
CA ASP A 534 16.75 18.70 8.05
C ASP A 534 16.61 17.18 8.25
N PHE A 535 15.98 16.48 7.31
CA PHE A 535 15.94 15.01 7.28
C PHE A 535 17.35 14.41 7.08
N GLU A 536 18.10 14.93 6.12
CA GLU A 536 19.44 14.43 5.78
C GLU A 536 20.43 14.66 6.91
N ALA A 537 20.32 15.79 7.63
CA ALA A 537 21.13 16.04 8.83
C ALA A 537 20.88 14.98 9.92
N LEU A 538 19.69 14.40 9.98
CA LEU A 538 19.36 13.26 10.82
C LEU A 538 19.52 11.91 10.08
N GLN A 539 20.30 11.87 9.00
CA GLN A 539 20.61 10.69 8.19
C GLN A 539 19.38 10.01 7.53
N PHE A 540 18.19 10.63 7.55
CA PHE A 540 17.03 10.19 6.77
C PHE A 540 17.20 10.61 5.30
N HIS A 541 18.23 10.08 4.64
CA HIS A 541 18.44 10.28 3.22
C HIS A 541 17.41 9.52 2.39
N LEU A 542 17.11 10.06 1.22
CA LEU A 542 16.27 9.40 0.22
C LEU A 542 16.96 8.12 -0.26
N VAL A 543 16.29 6.97 -0.12
CA VAL A 543 16.85 5.65 -0.46
C VAL A 543 16.19 5.01 -1.69
N GLY A 544 15.01 5.48 -2.08
CA GLY A 544 14.24 4.98 -3.21
C GLY A 544 12.82 5.53 -3.21
N TYR A 545 12.10 5.30 -4.30
CA TYR A 545 10.65 5.50 -4.41
C TYR A 545 9.99 4.15 -4.62
N GLY A 546 9.19 3.69 -3.66
CA GLY A 546 8.55 2.39 -3.77
C GLY A 546 8.33 1.68 -2.44
N CYS A 547 7.91 0.42 -2.53
CA CYS A 547 7.62 -0.42 -1.37
C CYS A 547 8.93 -1.04 -0.83
N THR A 548 9.59 -0.35 0.09
CA THR A 548 10.86 -0.79 0.67
C THR A 548 10.67 -1.65 1.93
N SER A 549 10.77 -1.08 3.12
CA SER A 549 10.75 -1.83 4.38
C SER A 549 9.46 -2.62 4.61
N CYS A 550 8.32 -2.15 4.11
CA CYS A 550 7.03 -2.82 4.28
C CYS A 550 6.92 -4.19 3.56
N ILE A 551 7.70 -4.40 2.49
CA ILE A 551 7.75 -5.65 1.72
C ILE A 551 8.95 -6.54 2.08
N GLY A 552 9.79 -6.12 3.03
CA GLY A 552 11.01 -6.86 3.37
C GLY A 552 12.27 -6.39 2.66
N ASN A 553 12.20 -5.28 1.95
CA ASN A 553 13.34 -4.69 1.25
C ASN A 553 14.11 -3.67 2.12
N SER A 554 14.11 -3.88 3.45
CA SER A 554 14.88 -3.03 4.37
C SER A 554 16.39 -3.07 4.14
N GLY A 555 16.87 -4.08 3.39
CA GLY A 555 18.29 -4.32 3.23
C GLY A 555 18.99 -4.78 4.52
N PRO A 556 20.29 -5.12 4.48
CA PRO A 556 21.00 -5.65 5.64
C PRO A 556 21.15 -4.60 6.75
N LEU A 557 21.15 -5.05 8.01
CA LEU A 557 21.61 -4.22 9.13
C LEU A 557 23.11 -3.93 9.01
N PRO A 558 23.60 -2.85 9.61
CA PRO A 558 25.05 -2.65 9.73
C PRO A 558 25.73 -3.91 10.29
N PRO A 559 26.87 -4.35 9.73
CA PRO A 559 27.48 -5.65 10.10
C PRO A 559 27.76 -5.81 11.61
N TYR A 560 28.12 -4.72 12.28
CA TYR A 560 28.39 -4.72 13.72
C TYR A 560 27.11 -4.86 14.55
N ILE A 561 25.97 -4.34 14.07
CA ILE A 561 24.65 -4.51 14.69
C ILE A 561 24.12 -5.92 14.43
N SER A 562 24.16 -6.36 13.16
CA SER A 562 23.75 -7.73 12.76
C SER A 562 24.47 -8.77 13.61
N LYS A 563 25.80 -8.66 13.73
CA LYS A 563 26.62 -9.56 14.54
C LYS A 563 26.24 -9.53 16.03
N ALA A 564 26.00 -8.34 16.60
CA ALA A 564 25.63 -8.21 18.00
C ALA A 564 24.24 -8.81 18.28
N VAL A 565 23.28 -8.60 17.36
CA VAL A 565 21.93 -9.20 17.46
C VAL A 565 22.01 -10.73 17.48
N ASP A 566 22.79 -11.32 16.57
CA ASP A 566 22.90 -12.78 16.46
C ASP A 566 23.72 -13.39 17.64
N ASP A 567 24.90 -12.82 17.94
CA ASP A 567 25.81 -13.39 18.96
C ASP A 567 25.19 -13.34 20.38
N TYR A 568 24.39 -12.30 20.65
CA TYR A 568 23.80 -12.07 21.98
C TYR A 568 22.29 -12.30 22.04
N ASP A 569 21.69 -12.74 20.92
CA ASP A 569 20.23 -12.95 20.82
C ASP A 569 19.45 -11.73 21.32
N LEU A 570 19.78 -10.53 20.82
CA LEU A 570 19.09 -9.31 21.18
C LEU A 570 17.72 -9.21 20.52
N VAL A 571 16.76 -8.65 21.23
CA VAL A 571 15.43 -8.31 20.71
C VAL A 571 15.41 -6.84 20.35
N VAL A 572 15.81 -6.53 19.12
CA VAL A 572 15.77 -5.17 18.58
C VAL A 572 14.43 -4.87 17.91
N ALA A 573 14.13 -3.58 17.78
CA ALA A 573 12.86 -3.10 17.24
C ALA A 573 13.04 -2.34 15.91
N SER A 574 11.95 -2.28 15.13
CA SER A 574 11.79 -1.32 14.07
C SER A 574 10.62 -0.36 14.35
N VAL A 575 10.74 0.88 13.90
CA VAL A 575 9.68 1.89 13.89
C VAL A 575 9.43 2.32 12.46
N LEU A 576 8.18 2.21 12.00
CA LEU A 576 7.83 2.29 10.60
C LEU A 576 6.58 3.14 10.38
N SER A 577 6.57 3.97 9.36
CA SER A 577 5.34 4.66 8.92
C SER A 577 4.52 3.86 7.89
N GLY A 578 4.78 2.58 7.76
CA GLY A 578 4.13 1.68 6.80
C GLY A 578 2.76 1.17 7.26
N ASN A 579 2.27 0.13 6.57
CA ASN A 579 0.97 -0.51 6.82
C ASN A 579 1.09 -1.95 7.36
N ARG A 580 2.25 -2.59 7.28
CA ARG A 580 2.52 -3.96 7.75
C ARG A 580 3.76 -4.02 8.63
N ASN A 581 3.69 -4.85 9.65
CA ASN A 581 4.76 -5.04 10.64
C ASN A 581 4.91 -6.52 11.05
N PHE A 582 4.64 -7.45 10.14
CA PHE A 582 4.75 -8.87 10.43
C PHE A 582 6.20 -9.26 10.74
N GLU A 583 6.36 -10.13 11.74
CA GLU A 583 7.66 -10.69 12.11
C GLU A 583 8.31 -11.36 10.89
N ALA A 584 9.63 -11.25 10.78
CA ALA A 584 10.46 -11.69 9.66
C ALA A 584 10.19 -10.99 8.31
N ARG A 585 9.03 -10.32 8.12
CA ARG A 585 8.76 -9.61 6.87
C ARG A 585 9.55 -8.31 6.76
N ILE A 586 9.68 -7.54 7.85
CA ILE A 586 10.41 -6.25 7.84
C ILE A 586 11.91 -6.49 7.72
N HIS A 587 12.45 -7.36 8.59
CA HIS A 587 13.83 -7.82 8.57
C HIS A 587 13.96 -9.11 9.40
N PRO A 588 14.70 -10.13 8.95
CA PRO A 588 14.80 -11.42 9.65
C PRO A 588 15.31 -11.31 11.09
N GLN A 589 16.21 -10.35 11.38
CA GLN A 589 16.82 -10.15 12.68
C GLN A 589 16.05 -9.20 13.60
N VAL A 590 14.98 -8.50 13.10
CA VAL A 590 14.21 -7.53 13.89
C VAL A 590 12.91 -8.17 14.32
N LYS A 591 12.82 -8.48 15.60
CA LYS A 591 11.73 -9.29 16.16
C LYS A 591 10.50 -8.48 16.57
N MET A 592 10.65 -7.18 16.87
CA MET A 592 9.55 -6.31 17.29
C MET A 592 9.39 -5.13 16.31
N ASN A 593 8.24 -5.05 15.66
CA ASN A 593 8.01 -4.10 14.59
C ASN A 593 6.79 -3.23 14.92
N PHE A 594 6.96 -1.90 14.98
CA PHE A 594 5.91 -0.97 15.38
C PHE A 594 5.58 0.02 14.27
N LEU A 595 4.27 0.12 13.96
CA LEU A 595 3.73 1.12 13.04
C LEU A 595 3.39 2.39 13.80
N MET A 596 3.71 3.52 13.21
CA MET A 596 3.43 4.84 13.76
C MET A 596 3.50 5.94 12.70
N SER A 597 3.09 7.15 13.04
CA SER A 597 3.21 8.29 12.12
C SER A 597 4.68 8.61 11.78
N PRO A 598 4.95 9.20 10.61
CA PRO A 598 6.31 9.66 10.23
C PRO A 598 6.95 10.55 11.29
N MET A 599 6.16 11.40 11.94
CA MET A 599 6.61 12.27 13.03
C MET A 599 7.15 11.46 14.23
N LEU A 600 6.44 10.40 14.63
CA LEU A 600 6.89 9.50 15.70
C LEU A 600 8.07 8.63 15.29
N VAL A 601 8.20 8.26 14.00
CA VAL A 601 9.38 7.55 13.49
C VAL A 601 10.64 8.39 13.73
N VAL A 602 10.61 9.69 13.41
CA VAL A 602 11.75 10.60 13.69
C VAL A 602 12.02 10.69 15.19
N ALA A 603 10.97 10.85 16.01
CA ALA A 603 11.12 10.94 17.46
C ALA A 603 11.75 9.68 18.09
N TYR A 604 11.32 8.48 17.66
CA TYR A 604 11.90 7.23 18.15
C TYR A 604 13.30 6.95 17.60
N ALA A 605 13.64 7.45 16.40
CA ALA A 605 15.00 7.39 15.88
C ALA A 605 15.97 8.23 16.74
N LEU A 606 15.53 9.42 17.17
CA LEU A 606 16.28 10.29 18.10
C LEU A 606 16.45 9.65 19.48
N ALA A 607 15.40 9.02 20.01
CA ALA A 607 15.47 8.28 21.27
C ALA A 607 16.35 7.02 21.15
N GLY A 608 16.33 6.37 19.98
CA GLY A 608 17.08 5.14 19.67
C GLY A 608 16.58 3.89 20.38
N ARG A 609 15.44 3.95 21.09
CA ARG A 609 14.87 2.84 21.87
C ARG A 609 13.36 2.96 21.96
N VAL A 610 12.65 1.83 22.13
CA VAL A 610 11.19 1.80 22.28
C VAL A 610 10.74 1.70 23.75
N ASP A 611 11.63 1.40 24.66
CA ASP A 611 11.38 1.32 26.11
C ASP A 611 11.41 2.70 26.81
N ILE A 612 10.89 3.72 26.14
CA ILE A 612 10.83 5.11 26.60
C ILE A 612 9.38 5.62 26.65
N ASP A 613 9.04 6.38 27.68
CA ASP A 613 7.82 7.18 27.72
C ASP A 613 8.09 8.53 27.05
N LEU A 614 7.77 8.65 25.74
CA LEU A 614 8.00 9.86 24.96
C LEU A 614 7.27 11.10 25.49
N ILE A 615 6.23 10.92 26.30
CA ILE A 615 5.44 12.03 26.85
C ILE A 615 6.16 12.64 28.05
N ASN A 616 6.73 11.81 28.95
CA ASN A 616 7.22 12.23 30.24
C ASN A 616 8.75 12.13 30.37
N GLU A 617 9.43 11.36 29.52
CA GLU A 617 10.89 11.23 29.54
C GLU A 617 11.55 12.06 28.42
N PRO A 618 12.75 12.60 28.65
CA PRO A 618 13.47 13.30 27.59
C PRO A 618 13.87 12.32 26.48
N LEU A 619 13.66 12.75 25.21
CA LEU A 619 14.14 12.05 24.02
C LEU A 619 15.67 11.92 24.05
N ASN A 620 16.32 13.00 24.36
CA ASN A 620 17.75 13.14 24.35
C ASN A 620 18.16 14.42 25.13
N TYR A 621 19.44 14.72 25.17
CA TYR A 621 19.98 15.94 25.76
C TYR A 621 20.64 16.78 24.67
N ASP A 622 20.49 18.11 24.77
CA ASP A 622 21.18 19.05 23.90
C ASP A 622 22.70 19.08 24.18
N PRO A 623 23.52 19.77 23.37
CA PRO A 623 24.96 19.91 23.61
C PRO A 623 25.32 20.52 24.97
N ASN A 624 24.39 21.27 25.60
CA ASN A 624 24.53 21.85 26.91
C ASN A 624 24.03 20.94 28.02
N GLN A 625 23.74 19.67 27.75
CA GLN A 625 23.17 18.67 28.65
C GLN A 625 21.78 19.05 29.22
N GLN A 626 21.00 19.87 28.49
CA GLN A 626 19.62 20.13 28.85
C GLN A 626 18.72 19.07 28.23
N PRO A 627 17.74 18.55 29.00
CA PRO A 627 16.82 17.54 28.49
C PRO A 627 15.89 18.13 27.41
N VAL A 628 15.74 17.44 26.30
CA VAL A 628 14.80 17.79 25.22
C VAL A 628 13.68 16.76 25.16
N TYR A 629 12.46 17.22 25.27
CA TYR A 629 11.24 16.38 25.30
C TYR A 629 10.55 16.41 23.94
N LEU A 630 9.64 15.45 23.71
CA LEU A 630 8.82 15.39 22.50
C LEU A 630 8.10 16.72 22.24
N LYS A 631 7.51 17.33 23.26
CA LYS A 631 6.78 18.61 23.16
C LYS A 631 7.64 19.78 22.65
N ASP A 632 8.96 19.74 22.85
CA ASP A 632 9.88 20.81 22.47
C ASP A 632 10.16 20.77 20.96
N ILE A 633 9.98 19.61 20.33
CA ILE A 633 10.22 19.41 18.90
C ILE A 633 8.93 19.14 18.11
N TRP A 634 7.78 18.95 18.76
CA TRP A 634 6.50 18.68 18.08
C TRP A 634 5.96 19.97 17.42
N PRO A 635 5.63 19.94 16.12
CA PRO A 635 5.08 21.11 15.45
C PRO A 635 3.60 21.33 15.81
N THR A 636 3.15 22.58 15.71
CA THR A 636 1.73 22.91 15.79
C THR A 636 1.03 22.63 14.45
N ASN A 637 -0.29 22.47 14.49
CA ASN A 637 -1.09 22.30 13.27
C ASN A 637 -0.97 23.53 12.33
N ASP A 638 -0.87 24.74 12.90
CA ASP A 638 -0.74 25.97 12.12
C ASP A 638 0.59 26.01 11.36
N GLU A 639 1.72 25.63 12.02
CA GLU A 639 3.03 25.53 11.34
C GLU A 639 2.97 24.59 10.14
N ILE A 640 2.34 23.42 10.30
CA ILE A 640 2.23 22.43 9.21
C ILE A 640 1.35 22.97 8.09
N THR A 641 0.18 23.54 8.44
CA THR A 641 -0.81 23.99 7.45
C THR A 641 -0.31 25.19 6.66
N GLU A 642 0.45 26.11 7.29
CA GLU A 642 1.06 27.26 6.64
C GLU A 642 2.04 26.79 5.54
N ILE A 643 2.96 25.91 5.89
CA ILE A 643 3.91 25.35 4.91
C ILE A 643 3.18 24.60 3.80
N MET A 644 2.18 23.76 4.14
CA MET A 644 1.39 23.05 3.12
C MET A 644 0.81 23.99 2.06
N ARG A 645 0.27 25.13 2.47
CA ARG A 645 -0.32 26.12 1.54
C ARG A 645 0.71 26.76 0.62
N GLU A 646 1.94 26.91 1.10
CA GLU A 646 3.02 27.53 0.33
C GLU A 646 3.63 26.57 -0.71
N VAL A 647 3.76 25.28 -0.36
CA VAL A 647 4.56 24.35 -1.15
C VAL A 647 3.76 23.37 -1.99
N LEU A 648 2.46 23.18 -1.73
CA LEU A 648 1.62 22.25 -2.49
C LEU A 648 0.82 22.99 -3.57
N THR A 649 1.27 22.89 -4.80
CA THR A 649 0.61 23.50 -5.95
C THR A 649 0.34 22.49 -7.07
N PRO A 650 -0.65 22.71 -7.95
CA PRO A 650 -0.87 21.84 -9.10
C PRO A 650 0.35 21.68 -10.01
N ALA A 651 1.21 22.71 -10.09
CA ALA A 651 2.43 22.66 -10.89
C ALA A 651 3.43 21.62 -10.41
N ASP A 652 3.43 21.28 -9.11
CA ASP A 652 4.31 20.26 -8.54
C ASP A 652 3.92 18.86 -9.01
N PHE A 653 2.63 18.60 -9.08
CA PHE A 653 2.11 17.36 -9.64
C PHE A 653 2.37 17.28 -11.14
N GLU A 654 2.22 18.40 -11.88
CA GLU A 654 2.53 18.42 -13.31
C GLU A 654 3.99 18.09 -13.57
N SER A 655 4.92 18.75 -12.87
CA SER A 655 6.36 18.53 -13.04
C SER A 655 6.79 17.10 -12.70
N SER A 656 6.23 16.52 -11.62
CA SER A 656 6.59 15.18 -11.16
C SER A 656 6.04 14.06 -12.06
N TYR A 657 4.97 14.32 -12.84
CA TYR A 657 4.27 13.32 -13.63
C TYR A 657 4.36 13.50 -15.15
N CYS A 658 4.93 14.60 -15.65
CA CYS A 658 4.99 14.89 -17.11
C CYS A 658 5.72 13.81 -17.93
N ASP A 659 6.68 13.13 -17.35
CA ASP A 659 7.53 12.11 -17.97
C ASP A 659 7.42 10.71 -17.32
N ILE A 660 6.33 10.48 -16.59
CA ILE A 660 6.18 9.27 -15.75
C ILE A 660 6.38 7.95 -16.51
N PHE A 661 6.07 7.88 -17.79
CA PHE A 661 6.22 6.68 -18.61
C PHE A 661 7.56 6.61 -19.36
N GLU A 662 8.35 7.69 -19.36
CA GLU A 662 9.65 7.75 -20.04
C GLU A 662 10.78 7.19 -19.18
N GLY A 663 10.70 7.41 -17.85
CA GLY A 663 11.67 6.95 -16.90
C GLY A 663 13.04 7.62 -16.97
N ASN A 664 13.99 7.10 -16.22
CA ASN A 664 15.36 7.62 -16.15
C ASN A 664 16.22 7.14 -17.35
N GLU A 665 17.44 7.68 -17.46
CA GLU A 665 18.39 7.33 -18.54
C GLU A 665 18.71 5.83 -18.59
N ILE A 666 18.76 5.14 -17.44
CA ILE A 666 19.04 3.69 -17.42
C ILE A 666 17.89 2.93 -18.08
N TRP A 667 16.64 3.27 -17.73
CA TRP A 667 15.47 2.69 -18.36
C TRP A 667 15.43 2.96 -19.86
N GLN A 668 15.67 4.20 -20.27
CA GLN A 668 15.66 4.59 -21.69
C GLN A 668 16.70 3.84 -22.52
N ASN A 669 17.86 3.54 -21.95
CA ASN A 669 18.96 2.85 -22.61
C ASN A 669 18.92 1.31 -22.50
N LEU A 670 17.94 0.72 -21.79
CA LEU A 670 17.78 -0.74 -21.74
C LEU A 670 17.64 -1.31 -23.17
N GLU A 671 18.48 -2.29 -23.48
CA GLU A 671 18.38 -3.03 -24.75
C GLU A 671 17.20 -4.00 -24.72
N ILE A 672 16.37 -3.94 -25.75
CA ILE A 672 15.19 -4.79 -25.86
C ILE A 672 15.05 -5.34 -27.30
N PRO A 673 14.46 -6.54 -27.46
CA PRO A 673 14.06 -7.05 -28.77
C PRO A 673 13.15 -6.04 -29.48
N GLN A 674 13.32 -5.90 -30.82
CA GLN A 674 12.47 -5.02 -31.62
C GLN A 674 11.27 -5.77 -32.22
N ASP A 675 11.24 -7.08 -32.08
CA ASP A 675 10.20 -7.94 -32.62
C ASP A 675 8.92 -7.88 -31.82
N LYS A 676 7.80 -8.15 -32.44
CA LYS A 676 6.48 -8.24 -31.81
C LYS A 676 6.31 -9.48 -30.97
N LEU A 677 7.13 -10.50 -31.18
CA LEU A 677 7.24 -11.70 -30.33
C LEU A 677 8.46 -11.56 -29.42
N TYR A 678 8.30 -11.97 -28.17
CA TYR A 678 9.41 -11.98 -27.24
C TYR A 678 10.37 -13.15 -27.54
N HIS A 679 11.66 -12.89 -27.45
CA HIS A 679 12.69 -13.89 -27.66
C HIS A 679 13.02 -14.57 -26.33
N TRP A 680 12.40 -15.73 -26.08
CA TRP A 680 12.60 -16.50 -24.85
C TRP A 680 14.02 -17.06 -24.77
N SER A 681 14.70 -16.86 -23.63
CA SER A 681 15.99 -17.48 -23.35
C SER A 681 15.79 -18.86 -22.69
N GLU A 682 16.42 -19.89 -23.25
CA GLU A 682 16.40 -21.23 -22.63
C GLU A 682 17.15 -21.27 -21.29
N ASP A 683 18.17 -20.42 -21.15
CA ASP A 683 19.02 -20.34 -19.96
C ASP A 683 18.35 -19.55 -18.81
N SER A 684 17.31 -18.77 -19.08
CA SER A 684 16.61 -18.04 -18.03
C SER A 684 15.97 -18.95 -17.01
N THR A 685 16.12 -18.62 -15.74
CA THR A 685 15.42 -19.27 -14.63
C THR A 685 14.21 -18.46 -14.19
N TYR A 686 13.96 -17.28 -14.76
CA TYR A 686 12.97 -16.33 -14.31
C TYR A 686 11.92 -15.99 -15.39
N VAL A 687 12.30 -15.39 -16.54
CA VAL A 687 11.38 -15.05 -17.62
C VAL A 687 11.33 -16.17 -18.64
N LYS A 688 10.37 -17.08 -18.50
CA LYS A 688 10.22 -18.27 -19.35
C LYS A 688 8.87 -18.35 -20.01
N GLU A 689 8.85 -18.83 -21.25
CA GLU A 689 7.60 -19.18 -21.92
C GLU A 689 6.86 -20.28 -21.16
N VAL A 690 5.58 -20.03 -20.89
CA VAL A 690 4.76 -20.98 -20.12
C VAL A 690 4.43 -22.23 -20.95
N PRO A 691 4.49 -23.43 -20.35
CA PRO A 691 4.30 -24.67 -21.07
C PRO A 691 2.83 -25.00 -21.41
N PHE A 692 1.87 -24.42 -20.69
CA PHE A 692 0.46 -24.81 -20.78
C PHE A 692 -0.28 -24.24 -22.00
N PHE A 693 0.34 -23.33 -22.77
CA PHE A 693 -0.17 -22.91 -24.07
C PHE A 693 0.37 -23.73 -25.24
N LYS A 694 1.39 -24.56 -25.04
CA LYS A 694 1.92 -25.42 -26.10
C LYS A 694 0.83 -26.39 -26.54
N ASP A 695 0.63 -26.48 -27.87
CA ASP A 695 -0.37 -27.34 -28.49
C ASP A 695 -1.83 -27.00 -28.10
N LEU A 696 -2.09 -25.73 -27.73
CA LEU A 696 -3.42 -25.25 -27.40
C LEU A 696 -4.38 -25.49 -28.58
N SER A 697 -5.47 -26.20 -28.33
CA SER A 697 -6.51 -26.43 -29.34
C SER A 697 -7.21 -25.10 -29.71
N THR A 698 -7.49 -24.91 -31.00
CA THR A 698 -8.25 -23.75 -31.47
C THR A 698 -9.74 -23.79 -31.08
N LEU A 699 -10.23 -24.96 -30.70
CA LEU A 699 -11.58 -25.17 -30.18
C LEU A 699 -11.48 -25.68 -28.74
N PRO A 700 -12.29 -25.14 -27.82
CA PRO A 700 -12.34 -25.65 -26.47
C PRO A 700 -12.69 -27.15 -26.46
N GLU A 701 -11.94 -27.94 -25.69
CA GLU A 701 -12.30 -29.32 -25.45
C GLU A 701 -13.53 -29.39 -24.52
N ALA A 702 -14.28 -30.47 -24.65
CA ALA A 702 -15.41 -30.71 -23.74
C ALA A 702 -14.90 -30.93 -22.31
N ILE A 703 -15.58 -30.35 -21.34
CA ILE A 703 -15.28 -30.56 -19.93
C ILE A 703 -15.47 -32.05 -19.60
N SER A 704 -14.44 -32.68 -19.06
CA SER A 704 -14.47 -34.08 -18.62
C SER A 704 -14.22 -34.18 -17.10
N ASN A 705 -14.71 -35.26 -16.50
CA ASN A 705 -14.39 -35.55 -15.11
C ASN A 705 -12.91 -35.86 -14.95
N ILE A 706 -12.30 -35.33 -13.91
CA ILE A 706 -10.94 -35.70 -13.52
C ILE A 706 -11.03 -36.98 -12.68
N THR A 707 -10.43 -38.07 -13.18
CA THR A 707 -10.41 -39.36 -12.51
C THR A 707 -8.98 -39.71 -12.09
N ASP A 708 -8.85 -40.52 -11.05
CA ASP A 708 -7.55 -41.06 -10.55
C ASP A 708 -6.54 -39.96 -10.12
N ALA A 709 -6.99 -38.75 -9.87
CA ALA A 709 -6.14 -37.67 -9.37
C ALA A 709 -5.68 -37.98 -7.92
N ARG A 710 -4.44 -37.60 -7.61
CA ARG A 710 -3.86 -37.74 -6.27
C ARG A 710 -3.54 -36.36 -5.72
N ALA A 711 -3.89 -36.12 -4.45
CA ALA A 711 -3.54 -34.85 -3.78
C ALA A 711 -2.01 -34.77 -3.63
N LEU A 712 -1.41 -33.76 -4.20
CA LEU A 712 0.01 -33.43 -4.02
C LEU A 712 0.23 -32.70 -2.69
N LEU A 713 -0.67 -31.82 -2.32
CA LEU A 713 -0.58 -30.98 -1.13
C LEU A 713 -1.99 -30.74 -0.58
N VAL A 714 -2.16 -30.89 0.73
CA VAL A 714 -3.40 -30.61 1.45
C VAL A 714 -3.08 -29.62 2.55
N LEU A 715 -3.70 -28.43 2.49
CA LEU A 715 -3.48 -27.34 3.43
C LEU A 715 -4.80 -26.99 4.13
N GLY A 716 -4.70 -26.28 5.26
CA GLY A 716 -5.87 -25.75 5.95
C GLY A 716 -6.46 -24.52 5.25
N ASP A 717 -7.50 -23.96 5.85
CA ASP A 717 -8.16 -22.76 5.36
C ASP A 717 -7.26 -21.53 5.47
N SER A 718 -7.52 -20.52 4.62
CA SER A 718 -6.83 -19.22 4.63
C SER A 718 -5.32 -19.29 4.36
N ILE A 719 -4.83 -20.33 3.70
CA ILE A 719 -3.45 -20.40 3.23
C ILE A 719 -3.32 -19.58 1.95
N THR A 720 -2.34 -18.68 1.94
CA THR A 720 -1.99 -17.83 0.79
C THR A 720 -0.63 -18.21 0.22
N THR A 721 -0.28 -17.67 -0.94
CA THR A 721 1.05 -17.84 -1.55
C THR A 721 2.18 -17.37 -0.65
N ASP A 722 1.96 -16.37 0.19
CA ASP A 722 2.95 -15.90 1.17
C ASP A 722 3.30 -16.96 2.24
N HIS A 723 2.38 -17.86 2.56
CA HIS A 723 2.67 -18.99 3.46
C HIS A 723 3.52 -20.06 2.80
N ILE A 724 3.44 -20.18 1.48
CA ILE A 724 4.15 -21.20 0.69
C ILE A 724 5.51 -20.68 0.23
N SER A 725 5.54 -19.45 -0.29
CA SER A 725 6.73 -18.79 -0.83
C SER A 725 6.69 -17.30 -0.52
N PRO A 726 7.08 -16.89 0.70
CA PRO A 726 7.09 -15.47 1.08
C PRO A 726 8.12 -14.70 0.25
N ALA A 727 7.84 -13.43 -0.01
CA ALA A 727 8.82 -12.51 -0.57
C ALA A 727 9.98 -12.31 0.43
N GLY A 728 11.21 -12.20 -0.07
CA GLY A 728 12.40 -11.97 0.75
C GLY A 728 13.55 -12.90 0.41
N GLN A 729 14.64 -12.76 1.14
CA GLN A 729 15.84 -13.57 0.97
C GLN A 729 15.64 -14.97 1.57
N PHE A 730 16.21 -15.98 0.93
CA PHE A 730 16.28 -17.33 1.43
C PHE A 730 17.73 -17.86 1.44
N SER A 731 18.00 -18.82 2.31
CA SER A 731 19.33 -19.38 2.49
C SER A 731 19.74 -20.25 1.29
N GLU A 732 21.02 -20.23 0.93
CA GLU A 732 21.63 -21.16 -0.03
C GLU A 732 21.40 -22.62 0.37
N ASN A 733 21.31 -22.90 1.67
CA ASN A 733 21.08 -24.24 2.19
C ASN A 733 19.60 -24.65 2.17
N SER A 734 18.68 -23.75 1.82
CA SER A 734 17.27 -24.09 1.64
C SER A 734 17.06 -24.95 0.38
N ALA A 735 15.92 -25.64 0.29
CA ALA A 735 15.58 -26.41 -0.91
C ALA A 735 15.54 -25.55 -2.18
N ALA A 736 15.04 -24.31 -2.07
CA ALA A 736 15.03 -23.34 -3.17
C ALA A 736 16.45 -22.89 -3.57
N GLY A 737 17.31 -22.57 -2.59
CA GLY A 737 18.71 -22.20 -2.84
C GLY A 737 19.48 -23.34 -3.51
N GLN A 738 19.37 -24.56 -2.99
CA GLN A 738 20.00 -25.73 -3.58
C GLN A 738 19.51 -26.01 -5.01
N TYR A 739 18.22 -25.82 -5.27
CA TYR A 739 17.66 -25.98 -6.62
C TYR A 739 18.28 -24.97 -7.59
N LEU A 740 18.31 -23.67 -7.23
CA LEU A 740 18.88 -22.64 -8.08
C LEU A 740 20.38 -22.87 -8.32
N MET A 741 21.15 -23.17 -7.28
CA MET A 741 22.57 -23.53 -7.44
C MET A 741 22.78 -24.73 -8.37
N SER A 742 21.89 -25.73 -8.32
CA SER A 742 21.95 -26.90 -9.26
C SER A 742 21.69 -26.49 -10.72
N LYS A 743 21.10 -25.31 -10.94
CA LYS A 743 20.89 -24.71 -12.27
C LYS A 743 21.98 -23.73 -12.67
N GLY A 744 23.02 -23.57 -11.84
CA GLY A 744 24.13 -22.66 -12.13
C GLY A 744 23.88 -21.22 -11.73
N VAL A 745 22.78 -20.92 -11.01
CA VAL A 745 22.50 -19.59 -10.46
C VAL A 745 23.38 -19.36 -9.23
N GLU A 746 24.13 -18.29 -9.21
CA GLU A 746 24.97 -17.91 -8.06
C GLU A 746 24.15 -16.98 -7.12
N LYS A 747 24.56 -16.95 -5.84
CA LYS A 747 23.86 -16.13 -4.82
C LYS A 747 23.78 -14.64 -5.14
N LYS A 748 24.71 -14.14 -5.93
CA LYS A 748 24.74 -12.75 -6.40
C LYS A 748 23.71 -12.45 -7.51
N ASP A 749 23.23 -13.51 -8.17
CA ASP A 749 22.30 -13.45 -9.29
C ASP A 749 20.85 -13.61 -8.80
#